data_f2d653e85470a4cbb16cb05e83551a83
#
_entry.id   f2d653e85470a4cbb16cb05e83551a83
#
_cell.length_a   1.000
_cell.length_b   1.000
_cell.length_c   1.000
_cell.angle_alpha   90.00
_cell.angle_beta   90.00
_cell.angle_gamma   90.00
#
_symmetry.space_group_name_H-M   'P 1'
#
loop_
_entity.id
_entity.type
_entity.pdbx_description
1 polymer ?
#
loop_
_entity_poly.entity_id
_entity_poly.type
_entity_poly.pdbx_seq_one_letter_code
_entity_poly.pdbx_strand_id
1 'polypeptide(L)'
;MCPSDQYYDENLFHAYEYRSCCTAVHTSGKDAKQAFELGAGGLVVAAKKELREAWRMDGPAYLDEALARDYVRVLADEYDLPETLGKLWETVLLEHADTLHIYARKIDEGIIHEFDFLGDLCDFDTDFMENVDSSILDNICRTLGCTRDDIRDVRPLDSGLTNLSVLFSCKGQRYVYRHPGAGTEQIVNREAETYALKVASRLGLDTSFVYEDYESGWKISRYISDCTEFDYDDEHQVAQALSIARRLHRCGATSPWRFDFYDESRKIVGLLRDEGWPLPDDFEQREEQIARLVGPMRAGAGRPVLCHNDFYGPNLLVHGDDICLIDWEYAAMGDYGCDFGNFVAQGSGYDVDRALAVLPLYFGRTPTAEERLHCIACVAVVGWYWYVWALFKECKGSPVGEWTRIWYDAAKRFGAAAQDMIDESAKATRALTRAEFDALVAVEAGDARQAGTDRQAVLDELANEGLVRAEGAGPKRAWGLTTSGFMALEPYRAKRAVFFAAGFGSRMLPITVNTPKPLVRVHGKRFIERLLDAVIAAGIEEIYVVRGYLAEEFDILLKRYPQIRFIDNPLYDETNNISSAVAAVEAHPHCFEQAYAFESDLYLTDPSYISKYQYQSNYLGFHVDETRDWYFEANEEGRITKLAKDLGRDCWQMVGLSFWSAADGRRLARDLPAVFEATDDNRQIFWDDVPCRVCADSYDVHVRACDPSHIIEIDSFAELQEVDPSYRPRG
;
A
#
# COMPACT_ATOMS: atom_id res chain seq x y z
N MET A 1 -37.94 6.48 -27.37
CA MET A 1 -37.31 5.70 -26.31
C MET A 1 -37.80 4.26 -26.45
N CYS A 2 -36.95 3.30 -26.24
CA CYS A 2 -37.27 1.89 -26.45
C CYS A 2 -36.45 1.05 -25.47
N PRO A 3 -37.05 0.13 -24.71
CA PRO A 3 -36.35 -0.89 -23.96
C PRO A 3 -35.48 -1.76 -24.89
N SER A 4 -34.33 -2.23 -24.42
CA SER A 4 -33.38 -3.02 -25.21
C SER A 4 -33.50 -4.53 -25.01
N ASP A 5 -34.33 -4.94 -24.09
CA ASP A 5 -34.58 -6.29 -23.60
C ASP A 5 -35.94 -6.86 -24.05
N GLN A 6 -36.53 -6.26 -25.09
CA GLN A 6 -37.83 -6.62 -25.59
C GLN A 6 -37.75 -7.08 -27.06
N TYR A 7 -38.53 -8.12 -27.37
CA TYR A 7 -38.80 -8.60 -28.72
C TYR A 7 -40.25 -8.29 -29.10
N TYR A 8 -40.49 -7.90 -30.34
CA TYR A 8 -41.81 -7.54 -30.87
C TYR A 8 -42.18 -8.43 -32.02
N ASP A 9 -43.34 -9.11 -31.94
CA ASP A 9 -43.83 -9.97 -33.02
C ASP A 9 -44.18 -9.17 -34.30
N GLU A 10 -44.46 -7.87 -34.11
CA GLU A 10 -44.73 -6.97 -35.24
C GLU A 10 -43.97 -5.63 -35.05
N ASN A 11 -43.82 -4.88 -36.14
CA ASN A 11 -43.13 -3.59 -36.10
C ASN A 11 -43.99 -2.53 -35.39
N LEU A 12 -43.65 -2.17 -34.15
CA LEU A 12 -44.30 -1.13 -33.36
C LEU A 12 -43.81 0.30 -33.68
N PHE A 13 -42.80 0.47 -34.58
CA PHE A 13 -42.25 1.78 -34.93
C PHE A 13 -42.89 2.31 -36.19
N HIS A 14 -43.46 3.53 -36.09
CA HIS A 14 -44.10 4.21 -37.21
C HIS A 14 -43.19 5.35 -37.72
N ALA A 15 -43.19 5.59 -39.05
CA ALA A 15 -42.42 6.68 -39.65
C ALA A 15 -42.93 8.06 -39.23
N TYR A 16 -44.22 8.16 -38.87
CA TYR A 16 -44.87 9.40 -38.44
C TYR A 16 -45.76 9.14 -37.24
N GLU A 17 -45.61 9.93 -36.20
CA GLU A 17 -46.49 9.94 -35.04
C GLU A 17 -47.20 11.28 -34.90
N TYR A 18 -48.49 11.25 -34.64
CA TYR A 18 -49.31 12.45 -34.55
C TYR A 18 -49.04 13.28 -33.29
N ARG A 19 -48.68 12.61 -32.21
CA ARG A 19 -48.43 13.19 -30.87
C ARG A 19 -47.57 12.26 -30.05
N SER A 20 -47.02 12.78 -28.96
CA SER A 20 -46.27 11.97 -27.99
C SER A 20 -47.10 10.84 -27.46
N CYS A 21 -46.59 9.62 -27.58
CA CYS A 21 -47.35 8.41 -27.17
C CYS A 21 -46.41 7.34 -26.59
N CYS A 22 -46.97 6.53 -25.69
CA CYS A 22 -46.34 5.30 -25.21
C CYS A 22 -47.15 4.10 -25.67
N THR A 23 -46.51 2.98 -25.91
CA THR A 23 -47.19 1.71 -26.15
C THR A 23 -47.78 1.23 -24.82
N ALA A 24 -49.01 0.72 -24.90
CA ALA A 24 -49.79 0.34 -23.72
C ALA A 24 -50.46 -1.03 -23.93
N VAL A 25 -50.19 -1.96 -23.03
CA VAL A 25 -50.79 -3.29 -22.98
C VAL A 25 -51.75 -3.36 -21.82
N HIS A 26 -52.93 -3.99 -22.04
CA HIS A 26 -53.90 -4.27 -20.96
C HIS A 26 -53.52 -5.56 -20.26
N THR A 27 -53.24 -5.52 -18.95
CA THR A 27 -52.89 -6.70 -18.16
C THR A 27 -54.02 -7.06 -17.21
N SER A 28 -54.30 -8.35 -17.09
CA SER A 28 -55.29 -8.91 -16.15
C SER A 28 -54.59 -9.91 -15.20
N GLY A 29 -54.64 -9.64 -13.91
CA GLY A 29 -54.40 -10.68 -12.89
C GLY A 29 -53.09 -10.76 -12.17
N LYS A 30 -52.09 -9.88 -12.39
CA LYS A 30 -50.85 -9.80 -11.60
C LYS A 30 -50.41 -8.35 -11.37
N ASP A 31 -49.58 -8.13 -10.35
CA ASP A 31 -49.05 -6.82 -10.01
C ASP A 31 -48.33 -6.18 -11.22
N ALA A 32 -49.02 -5.23 -11.87
CA ALA A 32 -48.48 -4.55 -13.03
C ALA A 32 -47.57 -3.41 -12.57
N LYS A 33 -46.26 -3.57 -12.80
CA LYS A 33 -45.31 -2.46 -12.75
C LYS A 33 -45.70 -1.44 -13.82
N GLN A 34 -45.51 -0.14 -13.59
CA GLN A 34 -45.77 0.96 -14.56
C GLN A 34 -47.25 1.03 -15.04
N ALA A 35 -48.17 0.69 -14.16
CA ALA A 35 -49.62 0.80 -14.46
C ALA A 35 -50.09 2.27 -14.40
N PHE A 36 -51.09 2.60 -15.23
CA PHE A 36 -51.67 3.94 -15.29
C PHE A 36 -53.15 3.96 -15.63
N GLU A 37 -53.78 5.11 -15.37
CA GLU A 37 -55.16 5.39 -15.76
C GLU A 37 -55.23 6.16 -17.07
N LEU A 38 -56.24 5.85 -17.88
CA LEU A 38 -56.54 6.54 -19.11
C LEU A 38 -57.69 7.55 -18.93
N GLY A 39 -57.41 8.79 -19.32
CA GLY A 39 -58.41 9.82 -19.50
C GLY A 39 -59.03 9.83 -20.89
N ALA A 40 -59.77 10.90 -21.19
CA ALA A 40 -60.42 11.08 -22.48
C ALA A 40 -59.38 11.10 -23.64
N GLY A 41 -59.70 10.42 -24.72
CA GLY A 41 -58.85 10.38 -25.92
C GLY A 41 -57.55 9.59 -25.76
N GLY A 42 -57.42 8.77 -24.69
CA GLY A 42 -56.27 7.95 -24.43
C GLY A 42 -55.09 8.69 -23.74
N LEU A 43 -55.36 9.85 -23.14
CA LEU A 43 -54.35 10.57 -22.32
C LEU A 43 -54.04 9.74 -21.07
N VAL A 44 -52.77 9.58 -20.73
CA VAL A 44 -52.28 9.04 -19.45
C VAL A 44 -52.51 10.12 -18.38
N VAL A 45 -53.25 9.81 -17.32
CA VAL A 45 -53.65 10.84 -16.32
C VAL A 45 -53.07 10.62 -14.93
N ALA A 46 -52.70 9.40 -14.58
CA ALA A 46 -52.10 9.10 -13.29
C ALA A 46 -51.38 7.75 -13.30
N ALA A 47 -50.21 7.67 -12.68
CA ALA A 47 -49.57 6.41 -12.36
C ALA A 47 -50.29 5.68 -11.22
N LYS A 48 -50.36 4.34 -11.26
CA LYS A 48 -50.93 3.51 -10.21
C LYS A 48 -49.97 2.43 -9.75
N LYS A 49 -49.86 2.28 -8.45
CA LYS A 49 -48.87 1.33 -7.86
C LYS A 49 -49.34 -0.12 -7.84
N GLU A 50 -50.65 -0.41 -7.85
CA GLU A 50 -51.18 -1.79 -7.78
C GLU A 50 -52.59 -1.86 -8.38
N LEU A 51 -52.78 -2.58 -9.48
CA LEU A 51 -54.10 -2.88 -10.04
C LEU A 51 -54.14 -4.31 -10.60
N ARG A 52 -55.28 -4.98 -10.34
CA ARG A 52 -55.56 -6.34 -10.89
C ARG A 52 -55.96 -6.30 -12.38
N GLU A 53 -56.42 -5.17 -12.86
CA GLU A 53 -56.74 -4.91 -14.27
C GLU A 53 -56.35 -3.46 -14.58
N ALA A 54 -55.34 -3.27 -15.37
CA ALA A 54 -54.81 -1.94 -15.72
C ALA A 54 -54.12 -1.90 -17.07
N TRP A 55 -54.06 -0.72 -17.63
CA TRP A 55 -53.09 -0.42 -18.69
C TRP A 55 -51.72 -0.24 -18.08
N ARG A 56 -50.72 -0.91 -18.63
CA ARG A 56 -49.30 -0.71 -18.27
C ARG A 56 -48.57 -0.14 -19.49
N MET A 57 -47.56 0.67 -19.23
CA MET A 57 -46.60 1.07 -20.23
C MET A 57 -45.68 -0.12 -20.52
N ASP A 58 -45.61 -0.49 -21.80
CA ASP A 58 -44.78 -1.58 -22.26
C ASP A 58 -44.39 -1.32 -23.71
N GLY A 59 -43.11 -1.51 -24.04
CA GLY A 59 -42.61 -1.24 -25.37
C GLY A 59 -42.14 0.22 -25.64
N PRO A 60 -42.07 0.60 -26.91
CA PRO A 60 -41.48 1.88 -27.31
C PRO A 60 -42.42 3.06 -26.98
N ALA A 61 -41.79 4.20 -26.66
CA ALA A 61 -42.46 5.50 -26.54
C ALA A 61 -41.90 6.51 -27.52
N TYR A 62 -42.79 7.29 -28.12
CA TYR A 62 -42.43 8.44 -28.92
C TYR A 62 -42.66 9.72 -28.14
N LEU A 63 -41.64 10.56 -28.00
CA LEU A 63 -41.70 11.89 -27.41
C LEU A 63 -41.42 12.92 -28.50
N ASP A 64 -42.35 13.83 -28.73
CA ASP A 64 -42.07 14.99 -29.57
C ASP A 64 -41.07 15.92 -28.89
N GLU A 65 -40.58 16.92 -29.65
CA GLU A 65 -39.54 17.82 -29.18
C GLU A 65 -39.90 18.57 -27.90
N ALA A 66 -41.19 18.96 -27.77
CA ALA A 66 -41.67 19.73 -26.60
C ALA A 66 -41.70 18.87 -25.36
N LEU A 67 -42.33 17.67 -25.43
CA LEU A 67 -42.40 16.75 -24.32
C LEU A 67 -41.00 16.24 -23.94
N ALA A 68 -40.13 15.94 -24.90
CA ALA A 68 -38.75 15.52 -24.64
C ALA A 68 -37.97 16.55 -23.84
N ARG A 69 -38.11 17.86 -24.17
CA ARG A 69 -37.45 18.95 -23.41
C ARG A 69 -37.96 19.04 -21.97
N ASP A 70 -39.28 18.95 -21.79
CA ASP A 70 -39.89 19.05 -20.47
C ASP A 70 -39.51 17.83 -19.61
N TYR A 71 -39.49 16.66 -20.20
CA TYR A 71 -39.05 15.44 -19.51
C TYR A 71 -37.54 15.46 -19.12
N VAL A 72 -36.66 15.97 -19.98
CA VAL A 72 -35.24 16.16 -19.64
C VAL A 72 -35.06 17.12 -18.47
N ARG A 73 -35.90 18.17 -18.34
CA ARG A 73 -35.87 19.05 -17.17
C ARG A 73 -36.27 18.32 -15.90
N VAL A 74 -37.37 17.55 -15.94
CA VAL A 74 -37.76 16.73 -14.79
C VAL A 74 -36.63 15.78 -14.37
N LEU A 75 -36.00 15.08 -15.31
CA LEU A 75 -34.89 14.20 -15.00
C LEU A 75 -33.69 14.97 -14.41
N ALA A 76 -33.37 16.15 -14.92
CA ALA A 76 -32.26 16.97 -14.40
C ALA A 76 -32.53 17.49 -12.97
N ASP A 77 -33.80 17.78 -12.65
CA ASP A 77 -34.19 18.28 -11.34
C ASP A 77 -34.27 17.16 -10.28
N GLU A 78 -34.51 15.91 -10.69
CA GLU A 78 -34.79 14.79 -9.76
C GLU A 78 -33.69 13.71 -9.74
N TYR A 79 -32.75 13.72 -10.67
CA TYR A 79 -31.75 12.65 -10.84
C TYR A 79 -30.95 12.36 -9.57
N ASP A 80 -30.58 13.39 -8.82
CA ASP A 80 -29.79 13.28 -7.59
C ASP A 80 -30.61 13.07 -6.30
N LEU A 81 -31.96 12.97 -6.43
CA LEU A 81 -32.82 12.76 -5.27
C LEU A 81 -32.82 11.28 -4.87
N PRO A 82 -32.69 10.96 -3.55
CA PRO A 82 -32.69 9.58 -3.06
C PRO A 82 -33.92 8.76 -3.47
N GLU A 83 -35.07 9.40 -3.57
CA GLU A 83 -36.34 8.80 -4.00
C GLU A 83 -36.41 8.48 -5.49
N THR A 84 -35.53 9.06 -6.30
CA THR A 84 -35.47 8.81 -7.75
C THR A 84 -34.38 7.81 -8.10
N LEU A 85 -33.37 7.63 -7.22
CA LEU A 85 -32.34 6.61 -7.39
C LEU A 85 -32.97 5.21 -7.55
N GLY A 86 -32.64 4.55 -8.67
CA GLY A 86 -33.15 3.21 -8.99
C GLY A 86 -34.53 3.16 -9.65
N LYS A 87 -35.18 4.30 -9.93
CA LYS A 87 -36.40 4.32 -10.76
C LYS A 87 -36.03 4.16 -12.24
N LEU A 88 -36.89 3.41 -12.94
CA LEU A 88 -36.84 3.33 -14.40
C LEU A 88 -37.37 4.65 -15.01
N TRP A 89 -36.90 4.97 -16.22
CA TRP A 89 -37.34 6.19 -16.93
C TRP A 89 -38.86 6.25 -17.14
N GLU A 90 -39.53 5.11 -17.38
CA GLU A 90 -40.99 4.99 -17.52
C GLU A 90 -41.70 5.39 -16.23
N THR A 91 -41.14 4.99 -15.08
CA THR A 91 -41.71 5.32 -13.77
C THR A 91 -41.70 6.82 -13.54
N VAL A 92 -40.59 7.49 -13.82
CA VAL A 92 -40.48 8.96 -13.69
C VAL A 92 -41.44 9.65 -14.65
N LEU A 93 -41.52 9.21 -15.91
CA LEU A 93 -42.44 9.76 -16.88
C LEU A 93 -43.92 9.65 -16.44
N LEU A 94 -44.31 8.51 -15.90
CA LEU A 94 -45.68 8.26 -15.44
C LEU A 94 -46.01 9.02 -14.14
N GLU A 95 -45.07 9.21 -13.25
CA GLU A 95 -45.26 10.01 -12.03
C GLU A 95 -45.55 11.48 -12.33
N HIS A 96 -45.09 11.99 -13.46
CA HIS A 96 -45.33 13.36 -13.94
C HIS A 96 -46.38 13.43 -15.06
N ALA A 97 -47.26 12.40 -15.18
CA ALA A 97 -48.26 12.34 -16.25
C ALA A 97 -49.31 13.49 -16.20
N ASP A 98 -49.43 14.18 -15.09
CA ASP A 98 -50.28 15.36 -14.92
C ASP A 98 -49.70 16.61 -15.64
N THR A 99 -48.39 16.68 -15.80
CA THR A 99 -47.67 17.77 -16.47
C THR A 99 -47.10 17.34 -17.82
N LEU A 100 -46.62 16.12 -17.94
CA LEU A 100 -46.08 15.51 -19.15
C LEU A 100 -47.20 14.77 -19.90
N HIS A 101 -47.86 15.45 -20.81
CA HIS A 101 -49.02 14.90 -21.51
C HIS A 101 -48.64 13.87 -22.56
N ILE A 102 -48.60 12.59 -22.20
CA ILE A 102 -48.37 11.45 -23.09
C ILE A 102 -49.65 10.64 -23.31
N TYR A 103 -49.80 10.04 -24.46
CA TYR A 103 -50.99 9.29 -24.85
C TYR A 103 -50.69 7.81 -25.02
N ALA A 104 -51.60 6.95 -24.64
CA ALA A 104 -51.46 5.52 -24.79
C ALA A 104 -51.82 5.07 -26.21
N ARG A 105 -50.90 4.39 -26.86
CA ARG A 105 -51.13 3.59 -28.07
C ARG A 105 -51.38 2.14 -27.63
N LYS A 106 -52.62 1.72 -27.68
CA LYS A 106 -53.06 0.39 -27.24
C LYS A 106 -52.63 -0.67 -28.23
N ILE A 107 -52.03 -1.73 -27.74
CA ILE A 107 -51.70 -2.94 -28.49
C ILE A 107 -52.25 -4.16 -27.76
N ASP A 108 -52.38 -5.28 -28.48
CA ASP A 108 -52.85 -6.54 -27.93
C ASP A 108 -51.78 -7.17 -27.01
N GLU A 109 -52.23 -7.92 -26.01
CA GLU A 109 -51.37 -8.71 -25.13
C GLU A 109 -50.65 -9.81 -25.94
N GLY A 110 -49.36 -10.03 -25.68
CA GLY A 110 -48.57 -11.07 -26.33
C GLY A 110 -47.80 -10.62 -27.57
N ILE A 111 -47.89 -9.33 -27.97
CA ILE A 111 -47.08 -8.78 -29.07
C ILE A 111 -45.64 -8.38 -28.58
N ILE A 112 -45.52 -8.03 -27.30
CA ILE A 112 -44.27 -7.65 -26.66
C ILE A 112 -43.84 -8.78 -25.73
N HIS A 113 -42.62 -9.25 -25.92
CA HIS A 113 -41.93 -10.24 -25.07
C HIS A 113 -40.76 -9.56 -24.38
N GLU A 114 -40.83 -9.48 -23.06
CA GLU A 114 -39.77 -8.92 -22.19
C GLU A 114 -38.92 -10.08 -21.66
N PHE A 115 -37.58 -9.95 -21.74
CA PHE A 115 -36.64 -10.97 -21.32
C PHE A 115 -35.76 -10.45 -20.21
N ASP A 116 -36.20 -10.57 -18.97
CA ASP A 116 -35.44 -10.21 -17.77
C ASP A 116 -34.39 -11.29 -17.41
N PHE A 117 -34.74 -12.55 -17.72
CA PHE A 117 -33.91 -13.71 -17.36
C PHE A 117 -33.79 -14.70 -18.52
N LEU A 118 -32.72 -15.52 -18.46
CA LEU A 118 -32.51 -16.59 -19.43
C LEU A 118 -33.74 -17.54 -19.54
N GLY A 119 -34.46 -17.75 -18.43
CA GLY A 119 -35.69 -18.53 -18.41
C GLY A 119 -36.76 -18.00 -19.36
N ASP A 120 -36.93 -16.69 -19.45
CA ASP A 120 -37.93 -16.05 -20.32
C ASP A 120 -37.61 -16.32 -21.80
N LEU A 121 -36.28 -16.27 -22.16
CA LEU A 121 -35.83 -16.65 -23.50
C LEU A 121 -36.09 -18.14 -23.81
N CYS A 122 -35.80 -19.04 -22.85
CA CYS A 122 -36.05 -20.47 -23.02
C CYS A 122 -37.55 -20.81 -23.07
N ASP A 123 -38.40 -20.06 -22.41
CA ASP A 123 -39.86 -20.23 -22.48
C ASP A 123 -40.41 -19.73 -23.83
N PHE A 124 -39.80 -18.70 -24.38
CA PHE A 124 -40.14 -18.13 -25.68
C PHE A 124 -39.59 -18.97 -26.86
N ASP A 125 -38.31 -19.32 -26.80
CA ASP A 125 -37.61 -20.18 -27.78
C ASP A 125 -37.14 -21.46 -27.09
N THR A 126 -37.91 -22.56 -27.30
CA THR A 126 -37.60 -23.85 -26.67
C THR A 126 -36.27 -24.44 -27.07
N ASP A 127 -35.75 -24.03 -28.23
CA ASP A 127 -34.45 -24.50 -28.77
C ASP A 127 -33.31 -23.51 -28.46
N PHE A 128 -33.59 -22.41 -27.70
CA PHE A 128 -32.62 -21.34 -27.39
C PHE A 128 -31.32 -21.89 -26.82
N MET A 129 -31.40 -22.76 -25.80
CA MET A 129 -30.23 -23.32 -25.11
C MET A 129 -29.36 -24.19 -26.05
N GLU A 130 -29.91 -24.80 -27.09
CA GLU A 130 -29.16 -25.57 -28.09
C GLU A 130 -28.48 -24.65 -29.11
N ASN A 131 -29.10 -23.51 -29.44
CA ASN A 131 -28.71 -22.65 -30.56
C ASN A 131 -27.80 -21.49 -30.12
N VAL A 132 -27.81 -21.10 -28.81
CA VAL A 132 -27.02 -19.99 -28.33
C VAL A 132 -25.53 -20.31 -28.32
N ASP A 133 -24.71 -19.44 -28.92
CA ASP A 133 -23.26 -19.51 -28.82
C ASP A 133 -22.81 -18.87 -27.49
N SER A 134 -22.48 -19.69 -26.51
CA SER A 134 -22.10 -19.23 -25.17
C SER A 134 -20.97 -20.07 -24.59
N SER A 135 -19.79 -19.47 -24.50
CA SER A 135 -18.64 -20.06 -23.81
C SER A 135 -18.91 -20.34 -22.32
N ILE A 136 -19.80 -19.57 -21.69
CA ILE A 136 -20.20 -19.77 -20.30
C ILE A 136 -20.93 -21.10 -20.13
N LEU A 137 -21.93 -21.36 -20.98
CA LEU A 137 -22.69 -22.63 -20.96
C LEU A 137 -21.77 -23.82 -21.27
N ASP A 138 -20.86 -23.66 -22.20
CA ASP A 138 -19.89 -24.71 -22.55
C ASP A 138 -18.92 -25.02 -21.41
N ASN A 139 -18.47 -23.97 -20.68
CA ASN A 139 -17.63 -24.12 -19.48
C ASN A 139 -18.39 -24.85 -18.36
N ILE A 140 -19.66 -24.50 -18.14
CA ILE A 140 -20.50 -25.18 -17.15
C ILE A 140 -20.67 -26.66 -17.54
N CYS A 141 -21.10 -26.96 -18.78
CA CYS A 141 -21.33 -28.32 -19.25
C CYS A 141 -20.08 -29.18 -19.14
N ARG A 142 -18.92 -28.66 -19.58
CA ARG A 142 -17.62 -29.35 -19.47
C ARG A 142 -17.21 -29.63 -18.04
N THR A 143 -17.39 -28.67 -17.14
CA THR A 143 -16.95 -28.78 -15.75
C THR A 143 -17.83 -29.70 -14.92
N LEU A 144 -19.17 -29.58 -15.09
CA LEU A 144 -20.15 -30.36 -14.29
C LEU A 144 -20.53 -31.69 -14.96
N GLY A 145 -20.08 -31.96 -16.19
CA GLY A 145 -20.45 -33.17 -16.93
C GLY A 145 -21.96 -33.25 -17.19
N CYS A 146 -22.56 -32.13 -17.64
CA CYS A 146 -23.98 -31.98 -17.87
C CYS A 146 -24.24 -31.53 -19.32
N THR A 147 -25.51 -31.56 -19.76
CA THR A 147 -25.98 -30.94 -20.97
C THR A 147 -26.48 -29.53 -20.70
N ARG A 148 -26.69 -28.71 -21.72
CA ARG A 148 -27.26 -27.38 -21.59
C ARG A 148 -28.66 -27.44 -21.02
N ASP A 149 -29.44 -28.49 -21.33
CA ASP A 149 -30.78 -28.72 -20.78
C ASP A 149 -30.80 -29.01 -19.27
N ASP A 150 -29.70 -29.41 -18.70
CA ASP A 150 -29.59 -29.57 -17.23
C ASP A 150 -29.43 -28.22 -16.48
N ILE A 151 -29.16 -27.12 -17.21
CA ILE A 151 -28.93 -25.78 -16.65
C ILE A 151 -30.27 -25.05 -16.57
N ARG A 152 -30.66 -24.63 -15.37
CA ARG A 152 -31.94 -23.99 -15.08
C ARG A 152 -31.77 -22.81 -14.11
N ASP A 153 -32.78 -21.97 -13.98
CA ASP A 153 -32.89 -20.88 -13.00
C ASP A 153 -31.67 -19.93 -13.04
N VAL A 154 -31.21 -19.61 -14.25
CA VAL A 154 -30.04 -18.74 -14.44
C VAL A 154 -30.44 -17.31 -14.16
N ARG A 155 -29.75 -16.68 -13.18
CA ARG A 155 -29.99 -15.28 -12.79
C ARG A 155 -28.73 -14.61 -12.27
N PRO A 156 -28.56 -13.29 -12.44
CA PRO A 156 -27.42 -12.56 -11.86
C PRO A 156 -27.49 -12.59 -10.34
N LEU A 157 -26.32 -12.52 -9.71
CA LEU A 157 -26.17 -12.26 -8.27
C LEU A 157 -25.66 -10.83 -8.10
N ASP A 158 -26.44 -10.00 -7.39
CA ASP A 158 -26.14 -8.58 -7.15
C ASP A 158 -25.00 -8.34 -6.13
N SER A 159 -24.22 -9.35 -5.80
CA SER A 159 -23.16 -9.29 -4.80
C SER A 159 -21.79 -9.38 -5.42
N GLY A 160 -21.06 -8.26 -5.46
CA GLY A 160 -19.65 -8.18 -5.84
C GLY A 160 -19.27 -6.87 -6.53
N LEU A 161 -18.26 -6.18 -6.01
CA LEU A 161 -17.79 -4.90 -6.56
C LEU A 161 -16.91 -5.06 -7.82
N THR A 162 -16.43 -6.28 -8.11
CA THR A 162 -15.36 -6.51 -9.10
C THR A 162 -15.66 -7.58 -10.15
N ASN A 163 -16.54 -8.54 -9.89
CA ASN A 163 -16.80 -9.69 -10.76
C ASN A 163 -18.28 -9.84 -11.08
N LEU A 164 -18.59 -10.27 -12.30
CA LEU A 164 -19.96 -10.67 -12.69
C LEU A 164 -20.21 -12.11 -12.19
N SER A 165 -21.22 -12.26 -11.31
CA SER A 165 -21.60 -13.56 -10.78
C SER A 165 -23.00 -13.97 -11.23
N VAL A 166 -23.16 -15.23 -11.63
CA VAL A 166 -24.43 -15.79 -12.10
C VAL A 166 -24.76 -17.03 -11.28
N LEU A 167 -25.95 -17.05 -10.68
CA LEU A 167 -26.52 -18.22 -10.01
C LEU A 167 -27.24 -19.08 -11.03
N PHE A 168 -27.08 -20.40 -10.95
CA PHE A 168 -27.81 -21.36 -11.77
C PHE A 168 -28.02 -22.68 -11.04
N SER A 169 -29.00 -23.47 -11.49
CA SER A 169 -29.27 -24.84 -11.02
C SER A 169 -28.80 -25.85 -12.05
N CYS A 170 -28.19 -26.94 -11.61
CA CYS A 170 -27.84 -28.08 -12.45
C CYS A 170 -28.01 -29.38 -11.67
N LYS A 171 -28.80 -30.31 -12.22
CA LYS A 171 -29.09 -31.64 -11.60
C LYS A 171 -29.51 -31.56 -10.13
N GLY A 172 -30.31 -30.56 -9.79
CA GLY A 172 -30.86 -30.35 -8.44
C GLY A 172 -29.90 -29.69 -7.44
N GLN A 173 -28.70 -29.29 -7.86
CA GLN A 173 -27.75 -28.53 -7.05
C GLN A 173 -27.61 -27.12 -7.63
N ARG A 174 -27.51 -26.10 -6.76
CA ARG A 174 -27.27 -24.71 -7.17
C ARG A 174 -25.78 -24.40 -7.19
N TYR A 175 -25.36 -23.58 -8.16
CA TYR A 175 -23.99 -23.19 -8.41
C TYR A 175 -23.91 -21.69 -8.71
N VAL A 176 -22.73 -21.12 -8.49
CA VAL A 176 -22.36 -19.78 -8.91
C VAL A 176 -21.26 -19.89 -9.97
N TYR A 177 -21.50 -19.28 -11.12
CA TYR A 177 -20.48 -19.02 -12.13
C TYR A 177 -19.98 -17.58 -11.96
N ARG A 178 -18.69 -17.40 -11.67
CA ARG A 178 -18.05 -16.08 -11.59
C ARG A 178 -17.28 -15.83 -12.89
N HIS A 179 -17.58 -14.72 -13.55
CA HIS A 179 -16.81 -14.20 -14.66
C HIS A 179 -15.96 -13.02 -14.19
N PRO A 180 -14.64 -12.96 -14.50
CA PRO A 180 -13.79 -11.86 -14.05
C PRO A 180 -14.26 -10.53 -14.65
N GLY A 181 -14.32 -9.49 -13.83
CA GLY A 181 -14.62 -8.13 -14.28
C GLY A 181 -13.46 -7.52 -15.06
N ALA A 182 -13.75 -6.59 -15.95
CA ALA A 182 -12.73 -5.88 -16.73
C ALA A 182 -11.75 -5.15 -15.82
N GLY A 183 -10.43 -5.33 -16.05
CA GLY A 183 -9.36 -4.66 -15.30
C GLY A 183 -8.89 -5.40 -14.04
N THR A 184 -9.48 -6.55 -13.67
CA THR A 184 -9.01 -7.36 -12.52
C THR A 184 -7.70 -8.10 -12.83
N GLU A 185 -7.34 -8.25 -14.08
CA GLU A 185 -6.15 -8.96 -14.57
C GLU A 185 -4.82 -8.36 -14.05
N GLN A 186 -4.82 -7.07 -13.71
CA GLN A 186 -3.61 -6.37 -13.22
C GLN A 186 -3.42 -6.47 -11.70
N ILE A 187 -4.45 -6.87 -10.96
CA ILE A 187 -4.48 -6.84 -9.50
C ILE A 187 -4.49 -8.26 -8.91
N VAL A 188 -5.15 -9.21 -9.56
CA VAL A 188 -5.37 -10.57 -9.06
C VAL A 188 -4.46 -11.57 -9.76
N ASN A 189 -3.69 -12.33 -8.97
CA ASN A 189 -2.89 -13.44 -9.48
C ASN A 189 -3.71 -14.73 -9.48
N ARG A 190 -4.30 -15.07 -10.62
CA ARG A 190 -5.20 -16.24 -10.78
C ARG A 190 -4.53 -17.59 -10.51
N GLU A 191 -3.24 -17.74 -10.77
CA GLU A 191 -2.52 -18.98 -10.42
C GLU A 191 -2.40 -19.15 -8.91
N ALA A 192 -2.16 -18.04 -8.19
CA ALA A 192 -2.12 -18.03 -6.72
C ALA A 192 -3.51 -18.34 -6.12
N GLU A 193 -4.58 -17.71 -6.65
CA GLU A 193 -5.96 -17.97 -6.26
C GLU A 193 -6.31 -19.46 -6.44
N THR A 194 -6.08 -20.02 -7.64
CA THR A 194 -6.36 -21.43 -7.93
C THR A 194 -5.58 -22.38 -7.02
N TYR A 195 -4.32 -22.07 -6.71
CA TYR A 195 -3.53 -22.86 -5.77
C TYR A 195 -4.14 -22.83 -4.37
N ALA A 196 -4.49 -21.64 -3.87
CA ALA A 196 -5.06 -21.45 -2.54
C ALA A 196 -6.43 -22.14 -2.42
N LEU A 197 -7.31 -22.03 -3.42
CA LEU A 197 -8.60 -22.72 -3.48
C LEU A 197 -8.45 -24.24 -3.38
N LYS A 198 -7.48 -24.83 -4.08
CA LYS A 198 -7.19 -26.28 -3.99
C LYS A 198 -6.70 -26.68 -2.61
N VAL A 199 -5.92 -25.82 -1.94
CA VAL A 199 -5.48 -26.06 -0.54
C VAL A 199 -6.66 -25.94 0.41
N ALA A 200 -7.44 -24.85 0.30
CA ALA A 200 -8.62 -24.57 1.13
C ALA A 200 -9.67 -25.69 1.04
N SER A 201 -9.98 -26.15 -0.17
CA SER A 201 -10.91 -27.24 -0.40
C SER A 201 -10.43 -28.54 0.27
N ARG A 202 -9.15 -28.90 0.14
CA ARG A 202 -8.57 -30.09 0.82
C ARG A 202 -8.60 -30.00 2.34
N LEU A 203 -8.49 -28.81 2.89
CA LEU A 203 -8.58 -28.56 4.33
C LEU A 203 -10.03 -28.44 4.81
N GLY A 204 -11.01 -28.42 3.90
CA GLY A 204 -12.42 -28.18 4.22
C GLY A 204 -12.68 -26.77 4.75
N LEU A 205 -11.90 -25.78 4.34
CA LEU A 205 -12.08 -24.36 4.66
C LEU A 205 -13.02 -23.68 3.66
N ASP A 206 -12.90 -24.04 2.38
CA ASP A 206 -13.83 -23.69 1.31
C ASP A 206 -14.50 -24.97 0.79
N THR A 207 -15.76 -25.18 1.17
CA THR A 207 -16.58 -26.32 0.72
C THR A 207 -17.34 -26.01 -0.54
N SER A 208 -17.33 -24.74 -0.99
CA SER A 208 -18.01 -24.28 -2.18
C SER A 208 -17.24 -24.55 -3.46
N PHE A 209 -15.93 -24.55 -3.43
CA PHE A 209 -15.05 -24.64 -4.60
C PHE A 209 -15.31 -25.90 -5.44
N VAL A 210 -15.50 -25.71 -6.76
CA VAL A 210 -15.65 -26.78 -7.75
C VAL A 210 -14.50 -26.72 -8.74
N TYR A 211 -14.33 -25.59 -9.44
CA TYR A 211 -13.33 -25.44 -10.48
C TYR A 211 -13.02 -23.95 -10.73
N GLU A 212 -11.79 -23.65 -11.09
CA GLU A 212 -11.35 -22.37 -11.60
C GLU A 212 -10.40 -22.58 -12.79
N ASP A 213 -10.60 -21.78 -13.83
CA ASP A 213 -9.69 -21.68 -14.96
C ASP A 213 -8.79 -20.46 -14.75
N TYR A 214 -7.53 -20.70 -14.38
CA TYR A 214 -6.59 -19.63 -14.04
C TYR A 214 -6.17 -18.78 -15.26
N GLU A 215 -6.28 -19.32 -16.50
CA GLU A 215 -5.90 -18.58 -17.71
C GLU A 215 -6.93 -17.50 -18.06
N SER A 216 -8.21 -17.81 -17.98
CA SER A 216 -9.31 -16.89 -18.27
C SER A 216 -10.03 -16.35 -17.02
N GLY A 217 -9.76 -16.89 -15.83
CA GLY A 217 -10.21 -16.40 -14.55
C GLY A 217 -11.67 -16.70 -14.17
N TRP A 218 -12.42 -17.47 -14.98
CA TRP A 218 -13.75 -17.86 -14.59
C TRP A 218 -13.73 -19.00 -13.56
N LYS A 219 -14.73 -19.01 -12.67
CA LYS A 219 -14.81 -19.97 -11.56
C LYS A 219 -16.24 -20.49 -11.39
N ILE A 220 -16.37 -21.77 -11.03
CA ILE A 220 -17.61 -22.39 -10.58
C ILE A 220 -17.48 -22.80 -9.13
N SER A 221 -18.47 -22.38 -8.31
CA SER A 221 -18.62 -22.74 -6.91
C SER A 221 -20.01 -23.28 -6.63
N ARG A 222 -20.17 -24.17 -5.63
CA ARG A 222 -21.50 -24.54 -5.12
C ARG A 222 -22.10 -23.35 -4.39
N TYR A 223 -23.34 -23.09 -4.64
CA TYR A 223 -24.08 -22.10 -3.87
C TYR A 223 -24.45 -22.68 -2.49
N ILE A 224 -24.03 -22.01 -1.45
CA ILE A 224 -24.37 -22.36 -0.06
C ILE A 224 -25.62 -21.56 0.29
N SER A 225 -26.76 -22.27 0.51
CA SER A 225 -28.03 -21.63 0.88
C SER A 225 -28.12 -21.39 2.38
N ASP A 226 -29.05 -20.50 2.76
CA ASP A 226 -29.43 -20.25 4.15
C ASP A 226 -28.25 -19.79 5.02
N CYS A 227 -27.28 -19.06 4.41
CA CYS A 227 -26.20 -18.41 5.13
C CYS A 227 -26.72 -17.14 5.84
N THR A 228 -26.20 -16.92 7.03
CA THR A 228 -26.35 -15.66 7.78
C THR A 228 -25.05 -14.86 7.70
N GLU A 229 -25.18 -13.55 7.95
CA GLU A 229 -24.00 -12.69 8.10
C GLU A 229 -23.17 -13.11 9.31
N PHE A 230 -21.85 -12.96 9.20
CA PHE A 230 -20.92 -13.22 10.28
C PHE A 230 -21.10 -12.16 11.39
N ASP A 231 -21.29 -12.63 12.61
CA ASP A 231 -21.46 -11.77 13.79
C ASP A 231 -20.15 -11.68 14.59
N TYR A 232 -19.52 -10.51 14.56
CA TYR A 232 -18.29 -10.22 15.31
C TYR A 232 -18.52 -10.16 16.84
N ASP A 233 -19.75 -10.11 17.32
CA ASP A 233 -20.10 -10.12 18.73
C ASP A 233 -20.40 -11.54 19.26
N ASP A 234 -20.57 -12.52 18.37
CA ASP A 234 -20.70 -13.92 18.72
C ASP A 234 -19.33 -14.57 18.96
N GLU A 235 -19.00 -14.81 20.24
CA GLU A 235 -17.70 -15.40 20.62
C GLU A 235 -17.45 -16.77 19.98
N HIS A 236 -18.51 -17.55 19.69
CA HIS A 236 -18.38 -18.85 19.04
C HIS A 236 -17.96 -18.70 17.58
N GLN A 237 -18.62 -17.83 16.84
CA GLN A 237 -18.26 -17.54 15.44
C GLN A 237 -16.86 -16.96 15.34
N VAL A 238 -16.50 -16.02 16.22
CA VAL A 238 -15.14 -15.43 16.28
C VAL A 238 -14.08 -16.51 16.53
N ALA A 239 -14.34 -17.43 17.49
CA ALA A 239 -13.40 -18.52 17.78
C ALA A 239 -13.25 -19.49 16.59
N GLN A 240 -14.35 -19.79 15.89
CA GLN A 240 -14.34 -20.63 14.69
C GLN A 240 -13.55 -19.95 13.55
N ALA A 241 -13.82 -18.67 13.25
CA ALA A 241 -13.11 -17.92 12.22
C ALA A 241 -11.61 -17.87 12.47
N LEU A 242 -11.18 -17.51 13.68
CA LEU A 242 -9.77 -17.47 14.04
C LEU A 242 -9.11 -18.88 14.04
N SER A 243 -9.90 -19.94 14.31
CA SER A 243 -9.45 -21.31 14.14
C SER A 243 -9.24 -21.69 12.66
N ILE A 244 -10.10 -21.19 11.75
CA ILE A 244 -9.95 -21.35 10.29
C ILE A 244 -8.65 -20.71 9.83
N ALA A 245 -8.39 -19.46 10.19
CA ALA A 245 -7.14 -18.76 9.86
C ALA A 245 -5.91 -19.54 10.39
N ARG A 246 -5.95 -19.97 11.65
CA ARG A 246 -4.86 -20.78 12.24
C ARG A 246 -4.64 -22.10 11.51
N ARG A 247 -5.69 -22.80 11.08
CA ARG A 247 -5.59 -24.06 10.31
C ARG A 247 -4.94 -23.82 8.95
N LEU A 248 -5.32 -22.73 8.27
CA LEU A 248 -4.73 -22.29 7.00
C LEU A 248 -3.23 -22.04 7.18
N HIS A 249 -2.84 -21.20 8.14
CA HIS A 249 -1.45 -20.81 8.37
C HIS A 249 -0.56 -22.00 8.78
N ARG A 250 -1.12 -23.03 9.42
CA ARG A 250 -0.37 -24.22 9.87
C ARG A 250 -0.42 -25.39 8.90
N CYS A 251 -1.05 -25.25 7.74
CA CYS A 251 -1.22 -26.37 6.80
C CYS A 251 0.09 -26.81 6.12
N GLY A 252 1.17 -26.02 6.22
CA GLY A 252 2.47 -26.32 5.61
C GLY A 252 2.52 -26.12 4.09
N ALA A 253 1.49 -25.54 3.49
CA ALA A 253 1.48 -25.19 2.07
C ALA A 253 2.56 -24.17 1.74
N THR A 254 3.18 -24.30 0.57
CA THR A 254 4.20 -23.36 0.07
C THR A 254 3.94 -23.05 -1.38
N SER A 255 4.09 -21.79 -1.75
CA SER A 255 3.95 -21.31 -3.14
C SER A 255 5.00 -20.24 -3.46
N PRO A 256 5.26 -19.95 -4.75
CA PRO A 256 6.16 -18.89 -5.14
C PRO A 256 5.54 -17.49 -4.98
N TRP A 257 4.20 -17.40 -4.94
CA TRP A 257 3.48 -16.13 -4.92
C TRP A 257 3.47 -15.54 -3.51
N ARG A 258 3.70 -14.22 -3.42
CA ARG A 258 3.76 -13.50 -2.16
C ARG A 258 2.87 -12.26 -2.21
N PHE A 259 2.34 -11.91 -1.04
CA PHE A 259 1.62 -10.68 -0.82
C PHE A 259 2.14 -10.02 0.46
N ASP A 260 2.64 -8.80 0.33
CA ASP A 260 3.08 -7.97 1.47
C ASP A 260 2.26 -6.68 1.45
N PHE A 261 1.43 -6.48 2.45
CA PHE A 261 0.50 -5.35 2.53
C PHE A 261 1.21 -3.99 2.47
N TYR A 262 2.37 -3.86 3.09
CA TYR A 262 3.11 -2.61 3.06
C TYR A 262 3.70 -2.33 1.67
N ASP A 263 4.34 -3.32 1.06
CA ASP A 263 4.94 -3.15 -0.26
C ASP A 263 3.85 -2.90 -1.34
N GLU A 264 2.69 -3.55 -1.23
CA GLU A 264 1.55 -3.29 -2.12
C GLU A 264 0.95 -1.88 -1.88
N SER A 265 0.83 -1.43 -0.61
CA SER A 265 0.37 -0.08 -0.31
C SER A 265 1.26 1.00 -0.92
N ARG A 266 2.58 0.81 -0.90
CA ARG A 266 3.53 1.74 -1.53
C ARG A 266 3.36 1.85 -3.04
N LYS A 267 3.05 0.75 -3.72
CA LYS A 267 2.75 0.77 -5.17
C LYS A 267 1.52 1.63 -5.45
N ILE A 268 0.46 1.46 -4.65
CA ILE A 268 -0.78 2.24 -4.79
C ILE A 268 -0.53 3.72 -4.51
N VAL A 269 0.23 4.05 -3.46
CA VAL A 269 0.62 5.43 -3.15
C VAL A 269 1.40 6.06 -4.32
N GLY A 270 2.31 5.31 -4.94
CA GLY A 270 2.99 5.74 -6.16
C GLY A 270 2.00 6.09 -7.28
N LEU A 271 1.02 5.22 -7.54
CA LEU A 271 -0.01 5.46 -8.56
C LEU A 271 -0.87 6.70 -8.25
N LEU A 272 -1.25 6.93 -6.99
CA LEU A 272 -1.99 8.13 -6.58
C LEU A 272 -1.19 9.41 -6.80
N ARG A 273 0.11 9.39 -6.50
CA ARG A 273 1.02 10.52 -6.73
C ARG A 273 1.24 10.79 -8.22
N ASP A 274 1.39 9.73 -9.01
CA ASP A 274 1.55 9.83 -10.48
C ASP A 274 0.29 10.42 -11.16
N GLU A 275 -0.90 10.13 -10.63
CA GLU A 275 -2.18 10.71 -11.08
C GLU A 275 -2.40 12.14 -10.54
N GLY A 276 -1.55 12.63 -9.64
CA GLY A 276 -1.70 13.94 -9.00
C GLY A 276 -2.95 14.02 -8.11
N TRP A 277 -3.42 12.90 -7.57
CA TRP A 277 -4.61 12.86 -6.71
C TRP A 277 -4.39 13.64 -5.42
N PRO A 278 -5.32 14.51 -4.99
CA PRO A 278 -5.17 15.27 -3.76
C PRO A 278 -5.17 14.32 -2.56
N LEU A 279 -4.06 14.30 -1.82
CA LEU A 279 -3.92 13.51 -0.61
C LEU A 279 -4.34 14.35 0.62
N PRO A 280 -4.91 13.74 1.67
CA PRO A 280 -5.26 14.43 2.92
C PRO A 280 -4.06 15.08 3.61
N ASP A 281 -4.29 16.14 4.38
CA ASP A 281 -3.23 16.93 5.05
C ASP A 281 -2.33 16.11 5.97
N ASP A 282 -2.83 15.04 6.59
CA ASP A 282 -2.07 14.18 7.50
C ASP A 282 -1.55 12.88 6.85
N PHE A 283 -1.68 12.76 5.52
CA PHE A 283 -1.32 11.54 4.79
C PHE A 283 0.14 11.14 5.01
N GLU A 284 1.08 12.08 4.80
CA GLU A 284 2.52 11.81 4.97
C GLU A 284 2.88 11.44 6.40
N GLN A 285 2.27 12.12 7.39
CA GLN A 285 2.46 11.75 8.80
C GLN A 285 2.00 10.32 9.08
N ARG A 286 0.91 9.89 8.44
CA ARG A 286 0.36 8.55 8.60
C ARG A 286 1.22 7.50 7.89
N GLU A 287 1.62 7.77 6.66
CA GLU A 287 2.55 6.92 5.89
C GLU A 287 3.85 6.67 6.69
N GLU A 288 4.40 7.73 7.27
CA GLU A 288 5.61 7.65 8.09
C GLU A 288 5.41 6.84 9.38
N GLN A 289 4.26 7.02 10.04
CA GLN A 289 3.89 6.20 11.20
C GLN A 289 3.84 4.71 10.82
N ILE A 290 3.17 4.36 9.73
CA ILE A 290 3.08 2.97 9.25
C ILE A 290 4.46 2.42 8.88
N ALA A 291 5.29 3.19 8.19
CA ALA A 291 6.66 2.78 7.83
C ALA A 291 7.50 2.38 9.04
N ARG A 292 7.33 3.07 10.18
CA ARG A 292 8.03 2.74 11.44
C ARG A 292 7.62 1.39 12.04
N LEU A 293 6.41 0.92 11.76
CA LEU A 293 5.89 -0.35 12.27
C LEU A 293 6.40 -1.55 11.47
N VAL A 294 6.80 -1.37 10.21
CA VAL A 294 7.13 -2.47 9.28
C VAL A 294 8.27 -3.33 9.78
N GLY A 295 9.31 -2.71 10.34
CA GLY A 295 10.45 -3.44 10.87
C GLY A 295 10.06 -4.40 11.99
N PRO A 296 9.47 -3.92 13.10
CA PRO A 296 8.96 -4.76 14.18
C PRO A 296 7.92 -5.80 13.70
N MET A 297 7.03 -5.43 12.80
CA MET A 297 6.05 -6.34 12.21
C MET A 297 6.75 -7.49 11.48
N ARG A 298 7.66 -7.20 10.53
CA ARG A 298 8.37 -8.25 9.77
C ARG A 298 9.25 -9.14 10.66
N ALA A 299 9.81 -8.60 11.74
CA ALA A 299 10.56 -9.39 12.71
C ALA A 299 9.67 -10.41 13.45
N GLY A 300 8.42 -10.08 13.73
CA GLY A 300 7.42 -10.95 14.37
C GLY A 300 6.77 -11.99 13.42
N ALA A 301 6.84 -11.77 12.12
CA ALA A 301 6.14 -12.56 11.10
C ALA A 301 6.58 -14.05 11.05
N GLY A 302 7.84 -14.36 11.37
CA GLY A 302 8.38 -15.68 11.20
C GLY A 302 8.53 -16.09 9.73
N ARG A 303 8.25 -17.37 9.41
CA ARG A 303 8.24 -17.84 8.02
C ARG A 303 6.92 -17.47 7.36
N PRO A 304 6.94 -17.03 6.08
CA PRO A 304 5.71 -16.78 5.34
C PRO A 304 4.82 -18.03 5.31
N VAL A 305 3.54 -17.84 5.53
CA VAL A 305 2.50 -18.89 5.49
C VAL A 305 1.49 -18.58 4.39
N LEU A 306 0.67 -19.56 4.00
CA LEU A 306 -0.44 -19.27 3.11
C LEU A 306 -1.51 -18.49 3.86
N CYS A 307 -1.78 -17.26 3.42
CA CYS A 307 -2.78 -16.35 3.97
C CYS A 307 -3.92 -16.15 2.98
N HIS A 308 -5.07 -15.80 3.50
CA HIS A 308 -6.24 -15.39 2.71
C HIS A 308 -6.10 -13.95 2.18
N ASN A 309 -5.54 -13.05 2.99
CA ASN A 309 -5.28 -11.64 2.73
C ASN A 309 -6.52 -10.76 2.52
N ASP A 310 -7.72 -11.34 2.61
CA ASP A 310 -9.01 -10.63 2.67
C ASP A 310 -9.95 -11.33 3.66
N PHE A 311 -9.42 -11.61 4.87
CA PHE A 311 -10.07 -12.40 5.90
C PHE A 311 -10.98 -11.54 6.78
N TYR A 312 -12.27 -11.40 6.37
CA TYR A 312 -13.26 -10.57 7.08
C TYR A 312 -14.68 -11.11 6.91
N GLY A 313 -15.65 -10.52 7.65
CA GLY A 313 -17.02 -11.03 7.79
C GLY A 313 -17.73 -11.44 6.49
N PRO A 314 -17.81 -10.59 5.44
CA PRO A 314 -18.47 -10.94 4.19
C PRO A 314 -17.93 -12.20 3.49
N ASN A 315 -16.66 -12.55 3.73
CA ASN A 315 -16.02 -13.75 3.19
C ASN A 315 -16.18 -14.99 4.10
N LEU A 316 -16.84 -14.83 5.25
CA LEU A 316 -17.13 -15.90 6.22
C LEU A 316 -18.61 -16.27 6.15
N LEU A 317 -18.98 -17.21 5.29
CA LEU A 317 -20.35 -17.66 5.15
C LEU A 317 -20.74 -18.57 6.32
N VAL A 318 -21.62 -18.09 7.19
CA VAL A 318 -22.14 -18.85 8.34
C VAL A 318 -23.34 -19.67 7.92
N HIS A 319 -23.25 -21.00 8.02
CA HIS A 319 -24.32 -21.93 7.72
C HIS A 319 -24.52 -22.90 8.88
N GLY A 320 -25.54 -22.68 9.69
CA GLY A 320 -25.74 -23.40 10.94
C GLY A 320 -24.57 -23.20 11.90
N ASP A 321 -23.90 -24.28 12.30
CA ASP A 321 -22.72 -24.27 13.18
C ASP A 321 -21.40 -24.24 12.39
N ASP A 322 -21.44 -24.20 11.06
CA ASP A 322 -20.25 -24.23 10.21
C ASP A 322 -19.97 -22.88 9.55
N ILE A 323 -18.71 -22.58 9.30
CA ILE A 323 -18.24 -21.40 8.54
C ILE A 323 -17.47 -21.87 7.32
N CYS A 324 -17.86 -21.36 6.14
CA CYS A 324 -17.16 -21.54 4.88
C CYS A 324 -16.44 -20.23 4.52
N LEU A 325 -15.11 -20.31 4.34
CA LEU A 325 -14.29 -19.17 3.91
C LEU A 325 -14.21 -19.13 2.39
N ILE A 326 -14.67 -18.02 1.80
CA ILE A 326 -14.74 -17.83 0.35
C ILE A 326 -13.88 -16.63 -0.09
N ASP A 327 -13.77 -16.42 -1.38
CA ASP A 327 -13.12 -15.28 -2.05
C ASP A 327 -11.61 -15.15 -1.82
N TRP A 328 -10.88 -16.09 -2.43
CA TRP A 328 -9.44 -16.30 -2.29
C TRP A 328 -8.58 -15.48 -3.26
N GLU A 329 -9.11 -14.40 -3.87
CA GLU A 329 -8.45 -13.68 -4.96
C GLU A 329 -7.15 -12.98 -4.55
N TYR A 330 -6.98 -12.66 -3.24
CA TYR A 330 -5.74 -12.09 -2.69
C TYR A 330 -4.83 -13.13 -2.03
N ALA A 331 -5.22 -14.41 -2.05
CA ALA A 331 -4.50 -15.42 -1.31
C ALA A 331 -3.08 -15.68 -1.85
N ALA A 332 -2.10 -15.61 -0.96
CA ALA A 332 -0.69 -15.80 -1.26
C ALA A 332 0.10 -16.12 0.01
N MET A 333 1.40 -16.41 -0.16
CA MET A 333 2.31 -16.53 0.98
C MET A 333 2.56 -15.14 1.58
N GLY A 334 2.28 -14.99 2.85
CA GLY A 334 2.38 -13.72 3.56
C GLY A 334 2.63 -13.88 5.05
N ASP A 335 2.32 -12.82 5.77
CA ASP A 335 2.43 -12.73 7.22
C ASP A 335 1.09 -13.15 7.85
N TYR A 336 1.14 -14.16 8.74
CA TYR A 336 -0.04 -14.68 9.43
C TYR A 336 -0.84 -13.61 10.19
N GLY A 337 -0.14 -12.58 10.71
CA GLY A 337 -0.76 -11.48 11.43
C GLY A 337 -1.63 -10.59 10.54
N CYS A 338 -1.43 -10.63 9.22
CA CYS A 338 -2.23 -9.83 8.28
C CYS A 338 -3.66 -10.38 8.09
N ASP A 339 -3.90 -11.70 8.19
CA ASP A 339 -5.28 -12.22 8.21
C ASP A 339 -6.00 -11.80 9.50
N PHE A 340 -5.32 -11.81 10.65
CA PHE A 340 -5.85 -11.18 11.86
C PHE A 340 -6.07 -9.68 11.67
N GLY A 341 -5.13 -9.01 10.98
CA GLY A 341 -5.23 -7.60 10.61
C GLY A 341 -6.48 -7.28 9.81
N ASN A 342 -6.78 -8.08 8.77
CA ASN A 342 -8.00 -7.97 7.98
C ASN A 342 -9.26 -8.17 8.84
N PHE A 343 -9.28 -9.21 9.67
CA PHE A 343 -10.39 -9.52 10.56
C PHE A 343 -10.75 -8.35 11.48
N VAL A 344 -9.74 -7.63 11.98
CA VAL A 344 -9.94 -6.49 12.89
C VAL A 344 -10.17 -5.18 12.13
N ALA A 345 -9.38 -4.89 11.08
CA ALA A 345 -9.46 -3.61 10.36
C ALA A 345 -10.72 -3.48 9.50
N GLN A 346 -11.31 -4.59 9.06
CA GLN A 346 -12.43 -4.61 8.12
C GLN A 346 -13.76 -4.94 8.83
N GLY A 347 -14.44 -3.91 9.33
CA GLY A 347 -15.86 -4.01 9.74
C GLY A 347 -16.15 -4.58 11.12
N SER A 348 -15.16 -5.07 11.88
CA SER A 348 -15.40 -5.59 13.23
C SER A 348 -15.82 -4.53 14.25
N GLY A 349 -15.41 -3.28 14.03
CA GLY A 349 -15.57 -2.20 14.99
C GLY A 349 -14.72 -2.35 16.27
N TYR A 350 -13.81 -3.32 16.31
CA TYR A 350 -12.97 -3.59 17.48
C TYR A 350 -12.05 -2.40 17.80
N ASP A 351 -11.97 -2.08 19.08
CA ASP A 351 -10.88 -1.27 19.62
C ASP A 351 -9.65 -2.16 19.90
N VAL A 352 -8.57 -1.54 20.40
CA VAL A 352 -7.31 -2.22 20.68
C VAL A 352 -7.48 -3.28 21.77
N ASP A 353 -8.26 -2.98 22.82
CA ASP A 353 -8.45 -3.90 23.95
C ASP A 353 -9.21 -5.14 23.52
N ARG A 354 -10.24 -4.99 22.72
CA ARG A 354 -11.02 -6.12 22.18
C ARG A 354 -10.19 -6.92 21.18
N ALA A 355 -9.42 -6.28 20.32
CA ALA A 355 -8.50 -6.98 19.42
C ALA A 355 -7.48 -7.83 20.20
N LEU A 356 -6.92 -7.31 21.28
CA LEU A 356 -6.03 -8.03 22.16
C LEU A 356 -6.74 -9.18 22.91
N ALA A 357 -8.00 -8.99 23.31
CA ALA A 357 -8.78 -9.99 24.03
C ALA A 357 -9.10 -11.24 23.18
N VAL A 358 -9.25 -11.09 21.84
CA VAL A 358 -9.55 -12.22 20.93
C VAL A 358 -8.29 -12.93 20.41
N LEU A 359 -7.09 -12.35 20.55
CA LEU A 359 -5.83 -12.99 20.10
C LEU A 359 -5.59 -14.38 20.68
N PRO A 360 -5.89 -14.70 21.97
CA PRO A 360 -5.76 -16.04 22.49
C PRO A 360 -6.56 -17.09 21.71
N LEU A 361 -7.68 -16.73 21.07
CA LEU A 361 -8.48 -17.63 20.24
C LEU A 361 -7.72 -18.04 18.98
N TYR A 362 -6.99 -17.09 18.36
CA TYR A 362 -6.12 -17.38 17.22
C TYR A 362 -4.94 -18.28 17.62
N PHE A 363 -4.21 -17.94 18.69
CA PHE A 363 -3.04 -18.71 19.09
C PHE A 363 -3.39 -20.04 19.76
N GLY A 364 -4.57 -20.18 20.35
CA GLY A 364 -4.99 -21.31 21.20
C GLY A 364 -4.26 -21.31 22.54
N ARG A 365 -3.66 -20.20 22.93
CA ARG A 365 -2.93 -19.94 24.18
C ARG A 365 -2.81 -18.42 24.40
N THR A 366 -2.33 -18.02 25.56
CA THR A 366 -1.96 -16.62 25.80
C THR A 366 -0.80 -16.22 24.86
N PRO A 367 -0.96 -15.16 24.04
CA PRO A 367 0.10 -14.67 23.17
C PRO A 367 1.20 -13.96 23.97
N THR A 368 2.43 -14.02 23.47
CA THR A 368 3.57 -13.26 24.03
C THR A 368 3.39 -11.75 23.80
N ALA A 369 4.21 -10.92 24.46
CA ALA A 369 4.21 -9.47 24.21
C ALA A 369 4.55 -9.15 22.74
N GLU A 370 5.50 -9.89 22.16
CA GLU A 370 5.93 -9.76 20.76
C GLU A 370 4.82 -10.14 19.79
N GLU A 371 4.11 -11.26 20.04
CA GLU A 371 2.98 -11.68 19.21
C GLU A 371 1.82 -10.67 19.27
N ARG A 372 1.57 -10.07 20.44
CA ARG A 372 0.59 -8.98 20.58
C ARG A 372 0.98 -7.75 19.77
N LEU A 373 2.21 -7.26 19.95
CA LEU A 373 2.72 -6.13 19.17
C LEU A 373 2.66 -6.42 17.66
N HIS A 374 3.13 -7.60 17.26
CA HIS A 374 3.11 -8.03 15.86
C HIS A 374 1.71 -7.96 15.26
N CYS A 375 0.71 -8.59 15.89
CA CYS A 375 -0.65 -8.59 15.37
C CYS A 375 -1.29 -7.19 15.36
N ILE A 376 -1.04 -6.36 16.39
CA ILE A 376 -1.55 -4.98 16.43
C ILE A 376 -0.90 -4.12 15.34
N ALA A 377 0.39 -4.29 15.07
CA ALA A 377 1.06 -3.62 13.94
C ALA A 377 0.50 -4.09 12.59
N CYS A 378 0.19 -5.38 12.43
CA CYS A 378 -0.47 -5.90 11.23
C CYS A 378 -1.86 -5.27 11.00
N VAL A 379 -2.67 -5.06 12.05
CA VAL A 379 -3.96 -4.36 11.91
C VAL A 379 -3.76 -2.95 11.32
N ALA A 380 -2.75 -2.22 11.82
CA ALA A 380 -2.46 -0.88 11.32
C ALA A 380 -2.01 -0.87 9.85
N VAL A 381 -1.11 -1.79 9.48
CA VAL A 381 -0.57 -1.88 8.10
C VAL A 381 -1.66 -2.33 7.12
N VAL A 382 -2.51 -3.28 7.50
CA VAL A 382 -3.64 -3.74 6.69
C VAL A 382 -4.67 -2.62 6.54
N GLY A 383 -5.02 -1.91 7.63
CA GLY A 383 -5.90 -0.75 7.56
C GLY A 383 -5.37 0.33 6.62
N TRP A 384 -4.05 0.58 6.66
CA TRP A 384 -3.40 1.51 5.74
C TRP A 384 -3.49 1.06 4.28
N TYR A 385 -3.23 -0.23 3.99
CA TYR A 385 -3.35 -0.76 2.63
C TYR A 385 -4.75 -0.55 2.05
N TRP A 386 -5.79 -0.94 2.78
CA TRP A 386 -7.16 -0.77 2.31
C TRP A 386 -7.58 0.70 2.20
N TYR A 387 -7.05 1.55 3.09
CA TYR A 387 -7.27 2.99 2.99
C TYR A 387 -6.69 3.59 1.70
N VAL A 388 -5.44 3.32 1.37
CA VAL A 388 -4.84 3.83 0.12
C VAL A 388 -5.47 3.18 -1.11
N TRP A 389 -5.91 1.93 -1.01
CA TRP A 389 -6.70 1.26 -2.04
C TRP A 389 -8.05 1.97 -2.26
N ALA A 390 -8.73 2.38 -1.19
CA ALA A 390 -9.97 3.16 -1.28
C ALA A 390 -9.76 4.49 -1.98
N LEU A 391 -8.71 5.23 -1.63
CA LEU A 391 -8.35 6.49 -2.31
C LEU A 391 -8.09 6.25 -3.81
N PHE A 392 -7.44 5.15 -4.16
CA PHE A 392 -7.21 4.81 -5.56
C PHE A 392 -8.51 4.46 -6.30
N LYS A 393 -9.44 3.77 -5.65
CA LYS A 393 -10.78 3.50 -6.20
C LYS A 393 -11.57 4.80 -6.41
N GLU A 394 -11.50 5.74 -5.47
CA GLU A 394 -12.08 7.08 -5.62
C GLU A 394 -11.44 7.85 -6.79
N CYS A 395 -10.12 7.81 -6.90
CA CYS A 395 -9.38 8.39 -8.04
C CYS A 395 -9.86 7.84 -9.39
N LYS A 396 -10.26 6.59 -9.43
CA LYS A 396 -10.81 5.93 -10.64
C LYS A 396 -12.33 6.06 -10.78
N GLY A 397 -12.99 6.88 -9.96
CA GLY A 397 -14.43 7.14 -10.05
C GLY A 397 -15.34 6.07 -9.45
N SER A 398 -14.79 5.19 -8.60
CA SER A 398 -15.52 4.09 -7.96
C SER A 398 -15.36 4.16 -6.44
N PRO A 399 -15.96 5.15 -5.74
CA PRO A 399 -15.82 5.32 -4.29
C PRO A 399 -16.40 4.14 -3.52
N VAL A 400 -15.77 3.80 -2.39
CA VAL A 400 -16.18 2.68 -1.53
C VAL A 400 -16.97 3.14 -0.27
N GLY A 401 -17.36 4.40 -0.21
CA GLY A 401 -18.22 4.94 0.84
C GLY A 401 -17.56 4.96 2.23
N GLU A 402 -18.26 4.45 3.24
CA GLU A 402 -17.79 4.49 4.64
C GLU A 402 -16.53 3.69 4.90
N TRP A 403 -16.18 2.75 4.04
CA TRP A 403 -15.01 1.90 4.18
C TRP A 403 -13.71 2.70 4.21
N THR A 404 -13.59 3.76 3.41
CA THR A 404 -12.43 4.67 3.42
C THR A 404 -12.14 5.17 4.84
N ARG A 405 -13.18 5.60 5.58
CA ARG A 405 -13.04 6.08 6.96
C ARG A 405 -12.74 4.95 7.94
N ILE A 406 -13.38 3.79 7.80
CA ILE A 406 -13.17 2.62 8.68
C ILE A 406 -11.69 2.20 8.63
N TRP A 407 -11.13 2.06 7.44
CA TRP A 407 -9.73 1.64 7.26
C TRP A 407 -8.73 2.71 7.71
N TYR A 408 -9.01 3.99 7.43
CA TYR A 408 -8.20 5.08 7.97
C TYR A 408 -8.16 5.10 9.50
N ASP A 409 -9.33 4.97 10.14
CA ASP A 409 -9.45 4.94 11.61
C ASP A 409 -8.72 3.72 12.21
N ALA A 410 -8.77 2.58 11.55
CA ALA A 410 -8.00 1.38 11.94
C ALA A 410 -6.49 1.65 11.85
N ALA A 411 -5.98 2.15 10.72
CA ALA A 411 -4.57 2.49 10.54
C ALA A 411 -4.07 3.46 11.62
N LYS A 412 -4.85 4.50 11.90
CA LYS A 412 -4.52 5.54 12.88
C LYS A 412 -4.49 5.00 14.31
N ARG A 413 -5.56 4.35 14.74
CA ARG A 413 -5.74 3.89 16.12
C ARG A 413 -4.78 2.76 16.48
N PHE A 414 -4.70 1.74 15.63
CA PHE A 414 -3.81 0.62 15.86
C PHE A 414 -2.35 0.98 15.62
N GLY A 415 -2.08 1.92 14.70
CA GLY A 415 -0.75 2.49 14.50
C GLY A 415 -0.22 3.22 15.74
N ALA A 416 -1.06 4.00 16.42
CA ALA A 416 -0.70 4.63 17.69
C ALA A 416 -0.43 3.58 18.79
N ALA A 417 -1.33 2.60 18.94
CA ALA A 417 -1.16 1.56 19.97
C ALA A 417 0.10 0.69 19.74
N ALA A 418 0.40 0.32 18.49
CA ALA A 418 1.62 -0.39 18.16
C ALA A 418 2.88 0.45 18.48
N GLN A 419 2.86 1.75 18.18
CA GLN A 419 3.96 2.64 18.49
C GLN A 419 4.17 2.77 20.01
N ASP A 420 3.08 2.90 20.79
CA ASP A 420 3.15 2.92 22.26
C ASP A 420 3.77 1.64 22.83
N MET A 421 3.40 0.46 22.29
CA MET A 421 3.99 -0.82 22.68
C MET A 421 5.48 -0.90 22.34
N ILE A 422 5.91 -0.33 21.19
CA ILE A 422 7.31 -0.22 20.79
C ILE A 422 8.07 0.67 21.77
N ASP A 423 7.52 1.85 22.08
CA ASP A 423 8.17 2.84 22.96
C ASP A 423 8.30 2.33 24.40
N GLU A 424 7.29 1.59 24.90
CA GLU A 424 7.34 0.96 26.21
C GLU A 424 8.43 -0.13 26.27
N SER A 425 8.51 -0.96 25.23
CA SER A 425 9.53 -1.99 25.16
C SER A 425 10.93 -1.42 24.97
N ALA A 426 11.09 -0.33 24.20
CA ALA A 426 12.36 0.39 24.05
C ALA A 426 12.85 1.01 25.37
N LYS A 427 11.93 1.50 26.22
CA LYS A 427 12.26 1.99 27.57
C LYS A 427 12.80 0.88 28.49
N ALA A 428 12.36 -0.36 28.27
CA ALA A 428 12.81 -1.54 29.03
C ALA A 428 14.14 -2.11 28.51
N THR A 429 14.62 -1.67 27.32
CA THR A 429 15.80 -2.23 26.68
C THR A 429 17.05 -1.50 27.20
N ARG A 430 18.00 -2.25 27.78
CA ARG A 430 19.33 -1.74 28.13
C ARG A 430 20.14 -1.36 26.90
N ALA A 431 21.12 -0.47 27.07
CA ALA A 431 22.08 -0.21 26.00
C ALA A 431 22.87 -1.51 25.66
N LEU A 432 23.03 -1.76 24.37
CA LEU A 432 23.84 -2.89 23.87
C LEU A 432 25.33 -2.60 24.06
N THR A 433 26.07 -3.63 24.41
CA THR A 433 27.52 -3.59 24.23
C THR A 433 27.86 -3.63 22.73
N ARG A 434 29.07 -3.26 22.37
CA ARG A 434 29.53 -3.32 20.98
C ARG A 434 29.43 -4.73 20.39
N ALA A 435 29.82 -5.76 21.16
CA ALA A 435 29.77 -7.15 20.72
C ALA A 435 28.31 -7.63 20.48
N GLU A 436 27.37 -7.25 21.33
CA GLU A 436 25.95 -7.57 21.17
C GLU A 436 25.35 -6.86 19.94
N PHE A 437 25.66 -5.57 19.78
CA PHE A 437 25.25 -4.81 18.60
C PHE A 437 25.75 -5.47 17.30
N ASP A 438 27.06 -5.76 17.21
CA ASP A 438 27.64 -6.39 16.02
C ASP A 438 27.05 -7.78 15.76
N ALA A 439 26.71 -8.54 16.81
CA ALA A 439 26.05 -9.83 16.69
C ALA A 439 24.60 -9.72 16.16
N LEU A 440 23.82 -8.77 16.69
CA LEU A 440 22.43 -8.54 16.24
C LEU A 440 22.38 -8.03 14.81
N VAL A 441 23.28 -7.10 14.42
CA VAL A 441 23.38 -6.61 13.04
C VAL A 441 23.74 -7.75 12.07
N ALA A 442 24.67 -8.65 12.45
CA ALA A 442 25.02 -9.81 11.63
C ALA A 442 23.85 -10.81 11.49
N VAL A 443 23.02 -10.98 12.53
CA VAL A 443 21.82 -11.80 12.47
C VAL A 443 20.81 -11.20 11.51
N GLU A 444 20.59 -9.90 11.56
CA GLU A 444 19.66 -9.19 10.67
C GLU A 444 20.09 -9.26 9.20
N ALA A 445 21.41 -9.13 8.94
CA ALA A 445 21.99 -9.26 7.61
C ALA A 445 22.01 -10.71 7.06
N GLY A 446 21.66 -11.71 7.88
CA GLY A 446 21.74 -13.13 7.50
C GLY A 446 23.15 -13.72 7.51
N ASP A 447 24.15 -12.98 7.98
CA ASP A 447 25.58 -13.36 7.99
C ASP A 447 26.00 -14.14 9.24
N ALA A 448 25.08 -14.45 10.13
CA ALA A 448 25.36 -15.14 11.38
C ALA A 448 25.75 -16.63 11.23
N ARG A 449 25.76 -17.17 10.02
CA ARG A 449 26.08 -18.58 9.73
C ARG A 449 27.57 -18.95 9.90
N GLN A 450 28.47 -17.96 9.99
CA GLN A 450 29.93 -18.15 10.11
C GLN A 450 30.50 -17.56 11.41
N ALA A 451 29.74 -17.62 12.50
CA ALA A 451 30.18 -17.08 13.78
C ALA A 451 31.38 -17.89 14.34
N GLY A 452 32.49 -17.23 14.66
CA GLY A 452 33.54 -17.76 15.51
C GLY A 452 33.04 -18.06 16.93
N THR A 453 33.83 -18.79 17.73
CA THR A 453 33.45 -19.23 19.08
C THR A 453 32.98 -18.09 20.00
N ASP A 454 33.60 -16.91 19.89
CA ASP A 454 33.27 -15.75 20.74
C ASP A 454 31.89 -15.16 20.38
N ARG A 455 31.57 -15.04 19.07
CA ARG A 455 30.26 -14.56 18.63
C ARG A 455 29.15 -15.56 18.99
N GLN A 456 29.45 -16.86 19.00
CA GLN A 456 28.47 -17.87 19.41
C GLN A 456 28.05 -17.71 20.87
N ALA A 457 28.99 -17.42 21.77
CA ALA A 457 28.69 -17.15 23.17
C ALA A 457 27.77 -15.95 23.36
N VAL A 458 28.04 -14.85 22.62
CA VAL A 458 27.19 -13.66 22.63
C VAL A 458 25.78 -13.97 22.10
N LEU A 459 25.66 -14.76 21.03
CA LEU A 459 24.35 -15.15 20.47
C LEU A 459 23.56 -16.05 21.44
N ASP A 460 24.24 -16.93 22.17
CA ASP A 460 23.59 -17.78 23.19
C ASP A 460 23.07 -16.92 24.38
N GLU A 461 23.82 -15.88 24.79
CA GLU A 461 23.37 -14.90 25.81
C GLU A 461 22.16 -14.09 25.29
N LEU A 462 22.24 -13.56 24.08
CA LEU A 462 21.15 -12.81 23.44
C LEU A 462 19.89 -13.69 23.26
N ALA A 463 20.05 -14.99 23.05
CA ALA A 463 18.93 -15.93 22.97
C ALA A 463 18.26 -16.16 24.33
N ASN A 464 19.06 -16.20 25.42
CA ASN A 464 18.53 -16.29 26.78
C ASN A 464 17.79 -15.01 27.19
N GLU A 465 18.18 -13.84 26.65
CA GLU A 465 17.49 -12.56 26.81
C GLU A 465 16.27 -12.40 25.86
N GLY A 466 16.06 -13.34 24.95
CA GLY A 466 14.95 -13.31 24.00
C GLY A 466 15.15 -12.32 22.83
N LEU A 467 16.38 -11.85 22.58
CA LEU A 467 16.68 -10.91 21.49
C LEU A 467 16.91 -11.61 20.14
N VAL A 468 17.35 -12.87 20.16
CA VAL A 468 17.47 -13.72 18.98
C VAL A 468 16.82 -15.07 19.21
N ARG A 469 16.43 -15.76 18.15
CA ARG A 469 15.92 -17.14 18.18
C ARG A 469 16.75 -18.04 17.29
N ALA A 470 16.97 -19.30 17.74
CA ALA A 470 17.60 -20.30 16.93
C ALA A 470 16.62 -20.89 15.92
N GLU A 471 17.00 -20.98 14.65
CA GLU A 471 16.23 -21.59 13.58
C GLU A 471 16.88 -22.89 13.13
N GLY A 472 16.22 -24.04 13.39
CA GLY A 472 16.73 -25.37 13.11
C GLY A 472 17.48 -26.01 14.29
N ALA A 473 17.84 -27.29 14.15
CA ALA A 473 18.55 -28.10 15.17
C ALA A 473 19.97 -28.44 14.69
N GLY A 474 20.93 -28.46 15.64
CA GLY A 474 22.30 -28.91 15.40
C GLY A 474 23.34 -27.78 15.28
N PRO A 475 24.62 -28.10 14.98
CA PRO A 475 25.73 -27.16 15.00
C PRO A 475 25.72 -26.13 13.85
N LYS A 476 24.79 -26.22 12.89
CA LYS A 476 24.58 -25.30 11.79
C LYS A 476 23.24 -24.56 11.91
N ARG A 477 22.77 -24.31 13.15
CA ARG A 477 21.54 -23.54 13.37
C ARG A 477 21.71 -22.12 12.83
N ALA A 478 20.69 -21.63 12.12
CA ALA A 478 20.59 -20.23 11.75
C ALA A 478 20.02 -19.43 12.94
N TRP A 479 20.29 -18.15 12.96
CA TRP A 479 19.76 -17.21 13.95
C TRP A 479 18.84 -16.22 13.27
N GLY A 480 17.72 -15.90 13.91
CA GLY A 480 16.81 -14.85 13.50
C GLY A 480 16.61 -13.85 14.63
N LEU A 481 16.44 -12.57 14.30
CA LEU A 481 16.02 -11.58 15.29
C LEU A 481 14.59 -11.89 15.77
N THR A 482 14.35 -11.65 17.03
CA THR A 482 13.00 -11.51 17.57
C THR A 482 12.53 -10.07 17.41
N THR A 483 11.24 -9.79 17.70
CA THR A 483 10.74 -8.41 17.79
C THR A 483 11.54 -7.60 18.81
N SER A 484 11.85 -8.18 19.98
CA SER A 484 12.67 -7.56 21.03
C SER A 484 14.10 -7.27 20.55
N GLY A 485 14.70 -8.18 19.76
CA GLY A 485 16.02 -7.96 19.16
C GLY A 485 16.03 -6.82 18.14
N PHE A 486 14.97 -6.76 17.33
CA PHE A 486 14.79 -5.64 16.39
C PHE A 486 14.65 -4.30 17.15
N MET A 487 13.86 -4.29 18.23
CA MET A 487 13.67 -3.08 19.04
C MET A 487 14.94 -2.67 19.80
N ALA A 488 15.76 -3.62 20.21
CA ALA A 488 17.07 -3.33 20.78
C ALA A 488 18.04 -2.64 19.79
N LEU A 489 17.88 -2.90 18.46
CA LEU A 489 18.63 -2.23 17.40
C LEU A 489 18.04 -0.86 16.99
N GLU A 490 16.76 -0.58 17.29
CA GLU A 490 16.09 0.65 16.83
C GLU A 490 16.77 1.96 17.28
N PRO A 491 17.35 2.08 18.49
CA PRO A 491 18.13 3.25 18.89
C PRO A 491 19.37 3.51 18.02
N TYR A 492 19.86 2.48 17.33
CA TYR A 492 21.07 2.51 16.49
C TYR A 492 20.76 2.63 15.00
N ARG A 493 19.47 2.64 14.61
CA ARG A 493 19.04 2.70 13.21
C ARG A 493 19.28 4.08 12.63
N ALA A 494 19.92 4.14 11.45
CA ALA A 494 19.97 5.35 10.64
C ALA A 494 18.59 5.64 10.03
N LYS A 495 18.07 6.83 10.25
CA LYS A 495 16.72 7.24 9.81
C LYS A 495 16.76 8.36 8.78
N ARG A 496 17.82 9.16 8.81
CA ARG A 496 17.92 10.40 8.06
C ARG A 496 19.25 10.51 7.32
N ALA A 497 19.23 11.31 6.26
CA ALA A 497 20.44 11.71 5.54
C ALA A 497 20.37 13.20 5.19
N VAL A 498 21.42 13.92 5.49
CA VAL A 498 21.58 15.35 5.17
C VAL A 498 22.72 15.52 4.19
N PHE A 499 22.47 16.12 3.05
CA PHE A 499 23.46 16.39 2.01
C PHE A 499 23.76 17.88 1.95
N PHE A 500 25.02 18.26 2.11
CA PHE A 500 25.46 19.63 1.93
C PHE A 500 25.85 19.85 0.47
N ALA A 501 24.98 20.52 -0.29
CA ALA A 501 25.07 20.67 -1.73
C ALA A 501 25.01 22.14 -2.19
N ALA A 502 25.17 23.11 -1.27
CA ALA A 502 24.96 24.53 -1.54
C ALA A 502 26.17 25.24 -2.19
N GLY A 503 27.36 24.61 -2.17
CA GLY A 503 28.63 25.25 -2.56
C GLY A 503 28.80 25.51 -4.05
N PHE A 504 29.63 26.51 -4.39
CA PHE A 504 29.94 26.99 -5.75
C PHE A 504 30.73 25.97 -6.61
N GLY A 505 31.55 25.13 -6.00
CA GLY A 505 32.40 24.18 -6.73
C GLY A 505 33.44 24.86 -7.64
N SER A 506 33.99 26.02 -7.26
CA SER A 506 34.87 26.85 -8.11
C SER A 506 36.13 26.15 -8.61
N ARG A 507 36.64 25.14 -7.88
CA ARG A 507 37.80 24.33 -8.28
C ARG A 507 37.52 23.40 -9.46
N MET A 508 36.26 23.16 -9.80
CA MET A 508 35.82 22.34 -10.94
C MET A 508 35.45 23.15 -12.19
N LEU A 509 35.73 24.45 -12.23
CA LEU A 509 35.52 25.23 -13.43
C LEU A 509 36.29 24.62 -14.62
N PRO A 510 35.73 24.64 -15.86
CA PRO A 510 34.53 25.38 -16.28
C PRO A 510 33.19 24.60 -16.13
N ILE A 511 33.18 23.34 -15.67
CA ILE A 511 32.00 22.50 -15.65
C ILE A 511 30.93 23.08 -14.70
N THR A 512 31.36 23.62 -13.57
CA THR A 512 30.45 24.15 -12.55
C THR A 512 29.87 25.53 -12.84
N VAL A 513 30.13 26.11 -14.02
CA VAL A 513 29.50 27.37 -14.46
C VAL A 513 27.98 27.22 -14.55
N ASN A 514 27.51 26.08 -15.03
CA ASN A 514 26.09 25.80 -15.27
C ASN A 514 25.60 24.46 -14.69
N THR A 515 26.42 23.79 -13.90
CA THR A 515 26.07 22.51 -13.28
C THR A 515 26.61 22.47 -11.87
N PRO A 516 25.77 22.43 -10.83
CA PRO A 516 26.23 22.25 -9.45
C PRO A 516 27.16 21.05 -9.33
N LYS A 517 28.24 21.17 -8.52
CA LYS A 517 29.24 20.10 -8.33
C LYS A 517 28.59 18.72 -8.04
N PRO A 518 27.57 18.61 -7.16
CA PRO A 518 26.92 17.32 -6.89
C PRO A 518 26.17 16.70 -8.08
N LEU A 519 25.82 17.51 -9.08
CA LEU A 519 25.13 17.06 -10.28
C LEU A 519 26.05 16.73 -11.46
N VAL A 520 27.36 16.95 -11.32
CA VAL A 520 28.37 16.54 -12.31
C VAL A 520 28.35 15.02 -12.43
N ARG A 521 28.44 14.50 -13.67
CA ARG A 521 28.40 13.07 -13.95
C ARG A 521 29.79 12.48 -13.89
N VAL A 522 29.95 11.33 -13.26
CA VAL A 522 31.14 10.52 -13.26
C VAL A 522 30.76 9.11 -13.71
N HIS A 523 31.34 8.65 -14.82
CA HIS A 523 30.95 7.39 -15.47
C HIS A 523 29.42 7.32 -15.73
N GLY A 524 28.86 8.43 -16.23
CA GLY A 524 27.46 8.52 -16.63
C GLY A 524 26.45 8.75 -15.51
N LYS A 525 26.84 8.69 -14.23
CA LYS A 525 25.97 8.89 -13.06
C LYS A 525 26.40 10.11 -12.26
N ARG A 526 25.47 10.92 -11.75
CA ARG A 526 25.80 12.10 -10.93
C ARG A 526 26.44 11.70 -9.61
N PHE A 527 27.31 12.55 -9.06
CA PHE A 527 27.92 12.30 -7.74
C PHE A 527 26.88 11.95 -6.70
N ILE A 528 25.93 12.85 -6.47
CA ILE A 528 24.90 12.71 -5.45
C ILE A 528 24.00 11.46 -5.66
N GLU A 529 23.76 11.02 -6.91
CA GLU A 529 22.93 9.85 -7.19
C GLU A 529 23.54 8.54 -6.67
N ARG A 530 24.87 8.44 -6.57
CA ARG A 530 25.53 7.26 -5.98
C ARG A 530 25.30 7.18 -4.47
N LEU A 531 25.41 8.33 -3.82
CA LEU A 531 25.18 8.44 -2.38
C LEU A 531 23.69 8.23 -2.06
N LEU A 532 22.79 8.82 -2.85
CA LEU A 532 21.34 8.63 -2.69
C LEU A 532 20.92 7.16 -2.86
N ASP A 533 21.45 6.46 -3.87
CA ASP A 533 21.15 5.04 -4.07
C ASP A 533 21.61 4.20 -2.88
N ALA A 534 22.79 4.50 -2.31
CA ALA A 534 23.31 3.80 -1.14
C ALA A 534 22.49 4.10 0.13
N VAL A 535 22.05 5.34 0.32
CA VAL A 535 21.18 5.78 1.41
C VAL A 535 19.83 5.04 1.35
N ILE A 536 19.23 4.98 0.17
CA ILE A 536 17.95 4.28 -0.04
C ILE A 536 18.11 2.76 0.15
N ALA A 537 19.20 2.18 -0.35
CA ALA A 537 19.50 0.76 -0.15
C ALA A 537 19.70 0.40 1.33
N ALA A 538 20.17 1.33 2.16
CA ALA A 538 20.27 1.18 3.62
C ALA A 538 18.92 1.34 4.34
N GLY A 539 17.82 1.66 3.62
CA GLY A 539 16.48 1.83 4.18
C GLY A 539 16.28 3.16 4.89
N ILE A 540 17.02 4.20 4.48
CA ILE A 540 16.90 5.57 4.99
C ILE A 540 15.92 6.32 4.08
N GLU A 541 14.83 6.82 4.64
CA GLU A 541 13.72 7.40 3.89
C GLU A 541 13.62 8.93 4.00
N GLU A 542 14.05 9.53 5.12
CA GLU A 542 14.09 10.98 5.30
C GLU A 542 15.40 11.55 4.73
N ILE A 543 15.34 12.16 3.55
CA ILE A 543 16.50 12.67 2.83
C ILE A 543 16.37 14.18 2.64
N TYR A 544 17.32 14.93 3.19
CA TYR A 544 17.41 16.38 3.09
C TYR A 544 18.60 16.77 2.22
N VAL A 545 18.36 17.65 1.25
CA VAL A 545 19.43 18.20 0.40
C VAL A 545 19.44 19.71 0.57
N VAL A 546 20.49 20.21 1.20
CA VAL A 546 20.70 21.65 1.40
C VAL A 546 21.36 22.20 0.14
N ARG A 547 20.67 23.07 -0.57
CA ARG A 547 21.08 23.64 -1.86
C ARG A 547 21.24 25.15 -1.78
N GLY A 548 22.03 25.72 -2.68
CA GLY A 548 22.27 27.16 -2.76
C GLY A 548 22.60 27.57 -4.20
N TYR A 549 23.85 27.37 -4.64
CA TYR A 549 24.24 27.66 -6.00
C TYR A 549 23.47 26.85 -7.03
N LEU A 550 22.79 27.53 -7.99
CA LEU A 550 21.94 26.92 -9.02
C LEU A 550 20.93 25.91 -8.41
N ALA A 551 20.24 26.33 -7.33
CA ALA A 551 19.34 25.49 -6.55
C ALA A 551 18.28 24.77 -7.41
N GLU A 552 17.73 25.45 -8.43
CA GLU A 552 16.72 24.93 -9.35
C GLU A 552 17.18 23.73 -10.19
N GLU A 553 18.49 23.59 -10.42
CA GLU A 553 19.04 22.46 -11.19
C GLU A 553 18.90 21.12 -10.45
N PHE A 554 18.71 21.16 -9.12
CA PHE A 554 18.49 19.96 -8.31
C PHE A 554 17.11 19.34 -8.50
N ASP A 555 16.13 20.05 -9.03
CA ASP A 555 14.75 19.54 -9.22
C ASP A 555 14.72 18.30 -10.13
N ILE A 556 15.74 18.11 -10.96
CA ILE A 556 15.90 16.93 -11.80
C ILE A 556 16.01 15.64 -10.99
N LEU A 557 16.43 15.72 -9.72
CA LEU A 557 16.57 14.58 -8.82
C LEU A 557 15.21 14.03 -8.39
N LEU A 558 14.17 14.88 -8.29
CA LEU A 558 12.84 14.48 -7.85
C LEU A 558 12.18 13.44 -8.76
N LYS A 559 12.56 13.41 -10.04
CA LYS A 559 12.10 12.38 -10.97
C LYS A 559 12.44 10.94 -10.53
N ARG A 560 13.58 10.76 -9.89
CA ARG A 560 14.08 9.45 -9.46
C ARG A 560 14.00 9.25 -7.95
N TYR A 561 14.05 10.34 -7.20
CA TYR A 561 14.10 10.37 -5.74
C TYR A 561 13.04 11.33 -5.20
N PRO A 562 11.74 11.00 -5.33
CA PRO A 562 10.64 11.89 -4.94
C PRO A 562 10.59 12.16 -3.42
N GLN A 563 11.26 11.35 -2.60
CA GLN A 563 11.36 11.51 -1.14
C GLN A 563 12.35 12.59 -0.70
N ILE A 564 13.12 13.20 -1.61
CA ILE A 564 14.04 14.30 -1.26
C ILE A 564 13.24 15.52 -0.83
N ARG A 565 13.67 16.12 0.28
CA ARG A 565 13.23 17.42 0.76
C ARG A 565 14.36 18.43 0.57
N PHE A 566 14.13 19.42 -0.29
CA PHE A 566 15.09 20.49 -0.51
C PHE A 566 15.01 21.54 0.59
N ILE A 567 16.18 22.04 0.99
CA ILE A 567 16.35 23.14 1.93
C ILE A 567 17.21 24.18 1.26
N ASP A 568 16.70 25.39 1.09
CA ASP A 568 17.45 26.46 0.47
C ASP A 568 18.32 27.18 1.53
N ASN A 569 19.61 27.30 1.28
CA ASN A 569 20.52 28.12 2.09
C ASN A 569 20.74 29.46 1.41
N PRO A 570 20.10 30.54 1.88
CA PRO A 570 20.26 31.87 1.27
C PRO A 570 21.62 32.51 1.54
N LEU A 571 22.40 31.99 2.48
CA LEU A 571 23.72 32.55 2.88
C LEU A 571 24.90 31.78 2.29
N TYR A 572 24.68 30.93 1.28
CA TYR A 572 25.67 30.02 0.72
C TYR A 572 26.90 30.71 0.12
N ASP A 573 26.79 31.98 -0.31
CA ASP A 573 27.86 32.80 -0.90
C ASP A 573 28.45 33.85 0.08
N GLU A 574 27.83 34.02 1.25
CA GLU A 574 28.29 34.98 2.27
C GLU A 574 29.05 34.30 3.41
N THR A 575 28.79 33.03 3.67
CA THR A 575 29.30 32.28 4.82
C THR A 575 29.89 30.93 4.39
N ASN A 576 30.57 30.23 5.32
CA ASN A 576 31.00 28.86 5.06
C ASN A 576 29.85 27.86 5.27
N ASN A 577 30.11 26.55 5.09
CA ASN A 577 29.10 25.48 5.10
C ASN A 577 28.37 25.29 6.45
N ILE A 578 28.80 25.94 7.53
CA ILE A 578 28.06 25.99 8.79
C ILE A 578 26.63 26.55 8.58
N SER A 579 26.45 27.53 7.68
CA SER A 579 25.14 28.06 7.36
C SER A 579 24.21 27.02 6.72
N SER A 580 24.75 26.08 5.96
CA SER A 580 23.97 24.97 5.42
C SER A 580 23.45 24.03 6.51
N ALA A 581 24.29 23.76 7.52
CA ALA A 581 23.88 22.95 8.67
C ALA A 581 22.84 23.67 9.54
N VAL A 582 23.00 25.00 9.72
CA VAL A 582 22.01 25.83 10.42
C VAL A 582 20.69 25.86 9.69
N ALA A 583 20.68 26.10 8.37
CA ALA A 583 19.47 26.08 7.56
C ALA A 583 18.73 24.73 7.64
N ALA A 584 19.48 23.61 7.68
CA ALA A 584 18.91 22.27 7.86
C ALA A 584 18.20 22.14 9.22
N VAL A 585 18.84 22.59 10.30
CA VAL A 585 18.28 22.55 11.67
C VAL A 585 17.06 23.46 11.81
N GLU A 586 17.10 24.66 11.25
CA GLU A 586 15.98 25.61 11.30
C GLU A 586 14.75 25.08 10.55
N ALA A 587 14.96 24.47 9.40
CA ALA A 587 13.88 23.86 8.62
C ALA A 587 13.37 22.58 9.26
N HIS A 588 14.27 21.73 9.77
CA HIS A 588 13.97 20.42 10.35
C HIS A 588 14.82 20.16 11.60
N PRO A 589 14.37 20.53 12.81
CA PRO A 589 15.16 20.43 14.04
C PRO A 589 15.69 19.03 14.39
N HIS A 590 15.09 17.97 13.84
CA HIS A 590 15.49 16.58 14.06
C HIS A 590 16.37 15.99 12.94
N CYS A 591 16.77 16.80 11.95
CA CYS A 591 17.45 16.31 10.74
C CYS A 591 18.77 15.55 11.00
N PHE A 592 19.46 15.86 12.11
CA PHE A 592 20.68 15.17 12.52
C PHE A 592 20.47 14.02 13.52
N GLU A 593 19.25 13.76 13.98
CA GLU A 593 19.00 12.63 14.91
C GLU A 593 19.04 11.29 14.15
N GLN A 594 19.92 10.37 14.53
CA GLN A 594 20.13 9.09 13.84
C GLN A 594 20.35 9.27 12.33
N ALA A 595 21.22 10.22 11.99
CA ALA A 595 21.37 10.71 10.63
C ALA A 595 22.79 10.59 10.10
N TYR A 596 22.90 10.25 8.82
CA TYR A 596 24.11 10.50 8.07
C TYR A 596 24.18 11.96 7.61
N ALA A 597 25.37 12.53 7.61
CA ALA A 597 25.67 13.81 6.96
C ALA A 597 26.75 13.62 5.90
N PHE A 598 26.53 14.20 4.74
CA PHE A 598 27.38 14.03 3.55
C PHE A 598 27.84 15.37 3.02
N GLU A 599 29.14 15.45 2.70
CA GLU A 599 29.57 16.34 1.64
C GLU A 599 29.21 15.71 0.29
N SER A 600 28.62 16.50 -0.60
CA SER A 600 27.95 15.98 -1.80
C SER A 600 28.87 15.81 -3.02
N ASP A 601 30.17 15.89 -2.80
CA ASP A 601 31.27 15.74 -3.78
C ASP A 601 32.04 14.43 -3.64
N LEU A 602 31.51 13.50 -2.84
CA LEU A 602 32.11 12.19 -2.60
C LEU A 602 31.75 11.21 -3.73
N TYR A 603 32.77 10.58 -4.30
CA TYR A 603 32.61 9.48 -5.24
C TYR A 603 32.71 8.15 -4.50
N LEU A 604 31.53 7.53 -4.26
CA LEU A 604 31.41 6.28 -3.52
C LEU A 604 31.43 5.09 -4.50
N THR A 605 32.34 4.13 -4.30
CA THR A 605 32.44 2.88 -5.04
C THR A 605 31.94 1.69 -4.25
N ASP A 606 32.03 1.71 -2.91
CA ASP A 606 31.52 0.69 -2.01
C ASP A 606 30.38 1.25 -1.14
N PRO A 607 29.10 0.89 -1.43
CA PRO A 607 27.96 1.38 -0.67
C PRO A 607 27.88 0.85 0.79
N SER A 608 28.68 -0.15 1.17
CA SER A 608 28.66 -0.75 2.50
C SER A 608 29.02 0.20 3.64
N TYR A 609 29.69 1.34 3.31
CA TYR A 609 29.95 2.40 4.28
C TYR A 609 28.66 3.11 4.76
N ILE A 610 27.57 3.00 4.02
CA ILE A 610 26.25 3.50 4.42
C ILE A 610 25.40 2.31 4.85
N SER A 611 25.44 2.00 6.14
CA SER A 611 24.73 0.85 6.72
C SER A 611 23.48 1.29 7.48
N LYS A 612 22.53 0.38 7.58
CA LYS A 612 21.25 0.58 8.27
C LYS A 612 21.39 0.90 9.76
N TYR A 613 22.45 0.40 10.40
CA TYR A 613 22.69 0.59 11.83
C TYR A 613 24.08 1.13 12.07
N GLN A 614 24.18 2.04 13.04
CA GLN A 614 25.43 2.61 13.50
C GLN A 614 25.46 2.62 15.03
N TYR A 615 26.54 2.12 15.62
CA TYR A 615 26.67 1.98 17.08
C TYR A 615 26.73 3.33 17.80
N GLN A 616 27.47 4.29 17.22
CA GLN A 616 27.75 5.59 17.83
C GLN A 616 28.04 6.65 16.75
N SER A 617 28.07 7.92 17.15
CA SER A 617 28.48 9.02 16.25
C SER A 617 29.88 8.80 15.72
N ASN A 618 30.09 8.98 14.42
CA ASN A 618 31.37 8.72 13.79
C ASN A 618 31.59 9.54 12.52
N TYR A 619 32.88 9.70 12.20
CA TYR A 619 33.35 10.18 10.91
C TYR A 619 34.17 9.09 10.19
N LEU A 620 34.02 9.00 8.89
CA LEU A 620 34.93 8.19 8.07
C LEU A 620 36.31 8.85 8.03
N GLY A 621 37.35 8.02 8.09
CA GLY A 621 38.72 8.44 7.94
C GLY A 621 39.62 7.27 7.56
N PHE A 622 40.71 7.54 6.90
CA PHE A 622 41.77 6.57 6.64
C PHE A 622 43.11 7.03 7.21
N HIS A 623 43.87 6.08 7.71
CA HIS A 623 45.15 6.37 8.38
C HIS A 623 46.23 6.78 7.36
N VAL A 624 46.97 7.83 7.68
CA VAL A 624 48.07 8.37 6.84
C VAL A 624 49.31 8.71 7.68
N ASP A 625 50.48 8.52 7.10
CA ASP A 625 51.73 8.89 7.74
C ASP A 625 51.90 10.42 7.85
N GLU A 626 51.47 11.15 6.81
CA GLU A 626 51.48 12.60 6.75
C GLU A 626 50.39 13.14 5.83
N THR A 627 49.71 14.23 6.23
CA THR A 627 48.73 14.95 5.40
C THR A 627 48.79 16.46 5.67
N ARG A 628 48.35 17.26 4.67
CA ARG A 628 48.05 18.69 4.79
C ARG A 628 46.59 19.03 4.61
N ASP A 629 45.76 18.00 4.54
CA ASP A 629 44.31 18.12 4.49
C ASP A 629 43.70 17.99 5.86
N TRP A 630 42.35 18.06 5.95
CA TRP A 630 41.62 17.85 7.17
C TRP A 630 41.90 16.47 7.79
N TYR A 631 42.27 16.45 9.07
CA TYR A 631 42.58 15.20 9.78
C TYR A 631 42.10 15.22 11.22
N PHE A 632 41.90 14.00 11.75
CA PHE A 632 41.61 13.73 13.14
C PHE A 632 42.82 13.11 13.84
N GLU A 633 43.06 13.54 15.09
CA GLU A 633 43.74 12.73 16.07
C GLU A 633 42.70 12.01 16.93
N ALA A 634 42.92 10.72 17.23
CA ALA A 634 42.03 9.90 18.00
C ALA A 634 42.80 9.18 19.12
N ASN A 635 42.09 8.90 20.23
CA ASN A 635 42.64 8.09 21.31
C ASN A 635 42.63 6.58 20.97
N GLU A 636 43.09 5.72 21.90
CA GLU A 636 43.17 4.26 21.70
C GLU A 636 41.76 3.64 21.47
N GLU A 637 40.70 4.24 21.95
CA GLU A 637 39.32 3.81 21.74
C GLU A 637 38.73 4.32 20.42
N GLY A 638 39.50 5.10 19.64
CA GLY A 638 39.07 5.68 18.37
C GLY A 638 38.24 6.97 18.52
N ARG A 639 38.09 7.52 19.75
CA ARG A 639 37.40 8.78 19.94
C ARG A 639 38.23 9.94 19.41
N ILE A 640 37.63 10.83 18.63
CA ILE A 640 38.27 12.02 18.07
C ILE A 640 38.59 12.97 19.20
N THR A 641 39.87 13.36 19.28
CA THR A 641 40.41 14.28 20.28
C THR A 641 40.80 15.61 19.69
N LYS A 642 41.02 15.68 18.37
CA LYS A 642 41.38 16.91 17.66
C LYS A 642 40.92 16.83 16.20
N LEU A 643 40.39 17.94 15.68
CA LEU A 643 40.20 18.21 14.26
C LEU A 643 41.12 19.37 13.86
N ALA A 644 41.93 19.20 12.82
CA ALA A 644 42.85 20.23 12.33
C ALA A 644 43.08 20.16 10.82
N LYS A 645 43.62 21.25 10.27
CA LYS A 645 44.02 21.39 8.86
C LYS A 645 45.40 22.07 8.78
N ASP A 646 46.35 21.56 9.55
CA ASP A 646 47.76 21.92 9.47
C ASP A 646 48.56 20.71 8.98
N LEU A 647 49.85 20.60 9.27
CA LEU A 647 50.61 19.40 8.96
C LEU A 647 50.32 18.31 9.99
N GLY A 648 49.46 17.35 9.60
CA GLY A 648 49.18 16.14 10.38
C GLY A 648 50.22 15.05 10.12
N ARG A 649 50.57 14.27 11.17
CA ARG A 649 51.43 13.09 11.07
C ARG A 649 50.86 11.96 11.90
N ASP A 650 50.96 10.72 11.37
CA ASP A 650 50.43 9.53 12.04
C ASP A 650 48.99 9.75 12.53
N CYS A 651 48.09 10.14 11.60
CA CYS A 651 46.75 10.64 11.87
C CYS A 651 45.74 10.08 10.91
N TRP A 652 44.45 10.41 11.15
CA TRP A 652 43.32 9.96 10.31
C TRP A 652 42.92 11.10 9.37
N GLN A 653 43.20 10.96 8.07
CA GLN A 653 42.66 11.90 7.09
C GLN A 653 41.14 11.79 7.05
N MET A 654 40.46 12.94 7.19
CA MET A 654 38.99 13.02 7.24
C MET A 654 38.41 12.75 5.87
N VAL A 655 37.23 12.10 5.88
CA VAL A 655 36.35 11.98 4.72
C VAL A 655 35.01 12.61 5.08
N GLY A 656 34.44 13.41 4.20
CA GLY A 656 33.22 14.20 4.42
C GLY A 656 31.92 13.38 4.55
N LEU A 657 31.99 12.25 5.26
CA LEU A 657 30.85 11.40 5.58
C LEU A 657 30.84 11.06 7.07
N SER A 658 29.77 11.44 7.75
CA SER A 658 29.58 11.20 9.19
C SER A 658 28.22 10.60 9.51
N PHE A 659 28.11 9.97 10.67
CA PHE A 659 26.87 9.55 11.27
C PHE A 659 26.71 10.15 12.66
N TRP A 660 25.48 10.55 13.00
CA TRP A 660 25.15 11.20 14.27
C TRP A 660 24.07 10.40 15.02
N SER A 661 24.38 10.02 16.24
CA SER A 661 23.40 9.40 17.15
C SER A 661 22.25 10.36 17.46
N ALA A 662 21.13 9.84 17.98
CA ALA A 662 20.01 10.69 18.39
C ALA A 662 20.44 11.73 19.45
N ALA A 663 21.33 11.36 20.36
CA ALA A 663 21.81 12.28 21.42
C ALA A 663 22.66 13.40 20.84
N ASP A 664 23.61 13.08 19.98
CA ASP A 664 24.50 14.08 19.37
C ASP A 664 23.77 14.90 18.31
N GLY A 665 22.82 14.31 17.57
CA GLY A 665 21.97 15.05 16.64
C GLY A 665 21.15 16.15 17.34
N ARG A 666 20.59 15.87 18.52
CA ARG A 666 19.90 16.89 19.33
C ARG A 666 20.86 17.96 19.85
N ARG A 667 22.13 17.62 20.15
CA ARG A 667 23.13 18.60 20.52
C ARG A 667 23.47 19.50 19.34
N LEU A 668 23.66 18.92 18.13
CA LEU A 668 23.90 19.68 16.90
C LEU A 668 22.77 20.68 16.63
N ALA A 669 21.51 20.26 16.78
CA ALA A 669 20.36 21.13 16.58
C ALA A 669 20.36 22.36 17.50
N ARG A 670 20.93 22.24 18.70
CA ARG A 670 21.11 23.36 19.65
C ARG A 670 22.35 24.16 19.37
N ASP A 671 23.51 23.50 19.15
CA ASP A 671 24.82 24.13 19.16
C ASP A 671 25.17 24.82 17.83
N LEU A 672 24.68 24.29 16.69
CA LEU A 672 24.95 24.88 15.37
C LEU A 672 24.43 26.33 15.26
N PRO A 673 23.13 26.63 15.55
CA PRO A 673 22.65 28.01 15.52
C PRO A 673 23.34 28.90 16.57
N ALA A 674 23.52 28.37 17.79
CA ALA A 674 24.15 29.12 18.85
C ALA A 674 25.60 29.54 18.54
N VAL A 675 26.41 28.64 17.94
CA VAL A 675 27.77 28.95 17.53
C VAL A 675 27.79 29.91 16.34
N PHE A 676 26.92 29.73 15.36
CA PHE A 676 26.82 30.57 14.18
C PHE A 676 26.49 32.03 14.50
N GLU A 677 25.62 32.25 15.49
CA GLU A 677 25.19 33.59 15.89
C GLU A 677 26.15 34.27 16.87
N ALA A 678 27.06 33.54 17.51
CA ALA A 678 27.90 34.05 18.59
C ALA A 678 28.89 35.15 18.12
N THR A 679 29.49 35.01 16.96
CA THR A 679 30.43 35.98 16.36
C THR A 679 30.42 35.92 14.84
N ASP A 680 30.86 37.03 14.17
CA ASP A 680 30.98 37.01 12.68
C ASP A 680 32.05 36.02 12.21
N ASP A 681 33.09 35.78 12.97
CA ASP A 681 34.14 34.79 12.62
C ASP A 681 33.58 33.36 12.60
N ASN A 682 32.59 33.07 13.48
CA ASN A 682 31.95 31.77 13.53
C ASN A 682 31.07 31.47 12.29
N ARG A 683 30.69 32.47 11.53
CA ARG A 683 29.98 32.28 10.26
C ARG A 683 30.88 31.78 9.17
N GLN A 684 32.21 31.86 9.36
CA GLN A 684 33.21 31.43 8.39
C GLN A 684 33.86 30.07 8.73
N ILE A 685 33.44 29.40 9.83
CA ILE A 685 33.93 28.07 10.16
C ILE A 685 33.16 26.99 9.37
N PHE A 686 33.67 25.78 9.36
CA PHE A 686 32.97 24.64 8.85
C PHE A 686 32.01 24.08 9.90
N TRP A 687 30.94 23.43 9.48
CA TRP A 687 29.97 22.86 10.41
C TRP A 687 30.59 21.78 11.31
N ASP A 688 31.57 21.02 10.80
CA ASP A 688 32.36 20.01 11.53
C ASP A 688 33.13 20.58 12.71
N ASP A 689 33.51 21.85 12.60
CA ASP A 689 34.21 22.56 13.69
C ASP A 689 33.37 22.62 14.96
N VAL A 690 32.05 22.64 14.84
CA VAL A 690 31.15 22.73 15.99
C VAL A 690 31.28 21.48 16.88
N PRO A 691 31.01 20.26 16.42
CA PRO A 691 31.10 19.05 17.23
C PRO A 691 32.53 18.57 17.49
N CYS A 692 33.50 18.86 16.60
CA CYS A 692 34.84 18.29 16.70
C CYS A 692 35.90 19.28 17.25
N ARG A 693 35.55 20.58 17.40
CA ARG A 693 36.51 21.59 17.89
C ARG A 693 35.87 22.55 18.90
N VAL A 694 34.81 23.28 18.53
CA VAL A 694 34.26 24.37 19.39
C VAL A 694 33.54 23.80 20.61
N CYS A 695 32.77 22.74 20.45
CA CYS A 695 31.97 22.07 21.47
C CYS A 695 32.44 20.62 21.71
N ALA A 696 33.67 20.26 21.36
CA ALA A 696 34.18 18.88 21.33
C ALA A 696 33.96 18.11 22.65
N ASP A 697 34.07 18.75 23.80
CA ASP A 697 33.86 18.13 25.12
C ASP A 697 32.43 17.62 25.33
N SER A 698 31.47 18.13 24.56
CA SER A 698 30.05 17.78 24.66
C SER A 698 29.67 16.59 23.77
N TYR A 699 30.54 16.14 22.87
CA TYR A 699 30.27 15.11 21.88
C TYR A 699 31.13 13.87 22.08
N ASP A 700 30.59 12.71 21.70
CA ASP A 700 31.29 11.43 21.68
C ASP A 700 31.37 10.89 20.27
N VAL A 701 32.34 11.43 19.50
CA VAL A 701 32.50 11.13 18.06
C VAL A 701 33.75 10.27 17.85
N HIS A 702 33.63 9.23 17.06
CA HIS A 702 34.69 8.27 16.82
C HIS A 702 35.11 8.23 15.34
N VAL A 703 36.37 7.86 15.07
CA VAL A 703 36.81 7.57 13.72
C VAL A 703 36.33 6.18 13.31
N ARG A 704 35.73 6.10 12.15
CA ARG A 704 35.40 4.83 11.47
C ARG A 704 36.29 4.68 10.27
N ALA A 705 37.18 3.66 10.30
CA ALA A 705 38.16 3.42 9.25
C ALA A 705 37.48 3.13 7.90
N CYS A 706 38.01 3.67 6.82
CA CYS A 706 37.61 3.39 5.46
C CYS A 706 38.87 3.13 4.56
N ASP A 707 38.61 2.52 3.42
CA ASP A 707 39.60 2.37 2.36
C ASP A 707 39.52 3.60 1.42
N PRO A 708 40.60 4.35 1.21
CA PRO A 708 40.58 5.54 0.35
C PRO A 708 40.24 5.23 -1.12
N SER A 709 40.36 3.97 -1.56
CA SER A 709 39.92 3.56 -2.90
C SER A 709 38.39 3.40 -3.04
N HIS A 710 37.67 3.27 -1.93
CA HIS A 710 36.24 3.06 -1.91
C HIS A 710 35.41 4.34 -1.82
N ILE A 711 36.04 5.42 -1.33
CA ILE A 711 35.40 6.73 -1.23
C ILE A 711 36.43 7.81 -1.55
N ILE A 712 36.18 8.54 -2.61
CA ILE A 712 37.12 9.50 -3.18
C ILE A 712 36.45 10.87 -3.20
N GLU A 713 37.08 11.86 -2.61
CA GLU A 713 36.68 13.25 -2.77
C GLU A 713 37.27 13.79 -4.09
N ILE A 714 36.42 14.35 -4.94
CA ILE A 714 36.83 14.93 -6.23
C ILE A 714 36.59 16.44 -6.18
N ASP A 715 37.62 17.16 -5.87
CA ASP A 715 37.60 18.57 -5.63
C ASP A 715 37.91 19.44 -6.84
N SER A 716 38.71 18.94 -7.74
CA SER A 716 39.21 19.68 -8.88
C SER A 716 38.85 19.03 -10.21
N PHE A 717 38.88 19.85 -11.29
CA PHE A 717 38.70 19.35 -12.65
C PHE A 717 39.81 18.35 -13.06
N ALA A 718 41.01 18.51 -12.53
CA ALA A 718 42.13 17.58 -12.79
C ALA A 718 41.84 16.19 -12.18
N GLU A 719 41.40 16.13 -10.94
CA GLU A 719 41.00 14.88 -10.28
C GLU A 719 39.82 14.22 -10.98
N LEU A 720 38.83 15.02 -11.44
CA LEU A 720 37.71 14.48 -12.24
C LEU A 720 38.22 13.81 -13.53
N GLN A 721 39.21 14.39 -14.21
CA GLN A 721 39.85 13.83 -15.41
C GLN A 721 40.67 12.56 -15.13
N GLU A 722 41.15 12.41 -13.90
CA GLU A 722 41.83 11.18 -13.46
C GLU A 722 40.82 10.05 -13.24
N VAL A 723 39.75 10.34 -12.56
CA VAL A 723 38.72 9.36 -12.25
C VAL A 723 37.84 9.00 -13.47
N ASP A 724 37.47 10.01 -14.30
CA ASP A 724 36.71 9.81 -15.53
C ASP A 724 37.43 10.37 -16.76
N PRO A 725 38.16 9.52 -17.52
CA PRO A 725 38.87 9.95 -18.69
C PRO A 725 38.03 10.57 -19.82
N SER A 726 36.71 10.46 -19.77
CA SER A 726 35.82 11.07 -20.76
C SER A 726 35.86 12.61 -20.74
N TYR A 727 36.35 13.20 -19.65
CA TYR A 727 36.56 14.63 -19.49
C TYR A 727 37.93 15.13 -20.03
N ARG A 728 38.79 14.23 -20.50
CA ARG A 728 40.07 14.63 -21.13
C ARG A 728 39.78 15.16 -22.55
N PRO A 729 40.54 16.18 -23.00
CA PRO A 729 40.46 16.64 -24.38
C PRO A 729 40.66 15.46 -25.33
N ARG A 730 39.77 15.30 -26.30
CA ARG A 730 40.01 14.38 -27.42
C ARG A 730 41.16 14.98 -28.24
N GLY A 731 42.34 14.32 -28.24
CA GLY A 731 43.49 14.71 -29.03
C GLY A 731 43.24 14.72 -30.54
#